data_d0b21845fd1a33df3dd86a6f6b774fb9
#
_entry.id   d0b21845fd1a33df3dd86a6f6b774fb9
#
_cell.length_a   1.000
_cell.length_b   1.000
_cell.length_c   1.000
_cell.angle_alpha   90.00
_cell.angle_beta   90.00
_cell.angle_gamma   90.00
#
_symmetry.space_group_name_H-M   'P 1'
#
loop_
_entity.id
_entity.type
_entity.pdbx_description
1 polymer ?
#
loop_
_entity_poly.entity_id
_entity_poly.type
_entity_poly.pdbx_seq_one_letter_code
_entity_poly.pdbx_strand_id
1 'polypeptide(L)'
;MSQYRFEKFQFNSSNGELSNVENVESTPLQLRYKVSILLKYLIDNSDRVIPKDELLDQLWQQSEYRENSLTQSIRELRKALGDKASEPKFIKTYQQRGYQWVCPFENQTEADQSVNNNQTPHRFKWLSITNMALALVAVMLLVLSFFVVNSTTNDTAQTANRSLLVLPFINQTGNKTMDWLELGLADMVANELASQGSLQVIPPAMANRLFAGSELSWPPLAIDIRALLAKQDIDKALLANVQLHKGQQVLAFQIISQTGGVQQGAMTYTSLTNATNAVANQLLHLLSGQSGSLSVISEEESGANALAKQTLARGLQAAHTTGQMDAFKFFQASHILAPNQTWSAAYMAKSQVLTGSWQEAETNMLALIEDPQQQPSLLAFVHYWLAELAFRRGDQAELTKQIAMAQTLAEQSGKHDILIQVYRLRAQQAWHKMQWQTYQHWIEQASALFPQENDLEMQADRLFYLGNPPAHGPDKSPETHLLLDQERLEKAHNFYQQLGNQPKIADSLFAIAQNYNVAIARRQQALQQAIELYKQLNQPFELATALAYQGFVFIQLKQGKAAQGPLSAAQNISQTLGATALEQTIHFYLAFAQLDQGLDQSSLGRHGQNRTAILGAIADFKSLLPKLALSANQANTLFMLGWAYSDLGQYDQALDYLKQAELNYQELNLSTSLGYSRYSQMRIYLDLADFDAVIALGNANKATTKLEYTYLARAYYEKGLYKKASTTLLNLKQALPTQWQNQDAQRLATYQAATVSQTKTELPAEPVAHGVYCESDWLVEKG
;
A
#
# COMPACT_ATOMS: atom_id res chain seq x y z
N MET A 1 21.88 -5.17 -22.92
CA MET A 1 22.12 -4.93 -21.47
C MET A 1 23.52 -4.35 -21.33
N SER A 2 23.71 -3.20 -20.65
CA SER A 2 25.04 -2.56 -20.60
C SER A 2 25.81 -3.08 -19.39
N GLN A 3 26.86 -3.83 -19.66
CA GLN A 3 27.84 -4.23 -18.65
C GLN A 3 29.08 -3.36 -18.81
N TYR A 4 29.52 -2.73 -17.72
CA TYR A 4 30.70 -1.88 -17.69
C TYR A 4 31.84 -2.58 -16.96
N ARG A 5 33.00 -2.69 -17.59
CA ARG A 5 34.21 -3.21 -16.98
C ARG A 5 35.23 -2.12 -16.79
N PHE A 6 35.74 -1.96 -15.55
CA PHE A 6 36.74 -0.96 -15.22
C PHE A 6 37.66 -1.47 -14.11
N GLU A 7 38.94 -1.41 -14.31
CA GLU A 7 39.95 -2.05 -13.46
C GLU A 7 39.54 -3.49 -13.08
N LYS A 8 39.42 -3.76 -11.80
CA LYS A 8 39.02 -5.06 -11.24
C LYS A 8 37.53 -5.26 -11.06
N PHE A 9 36.71 -4.29 -11.46
CA PHE A 9 35.26 -4.33 -11.27
C PHE A 9 34.51 -4.58 -12.58
N GLN A 10 33.42 -5.33 -12.45
CA GLN A 10 32.39 -5.47 -13.48
C GLN A 10 31.05 -5.03 -12.90
N PHE A 11 30.42 -4.05 -13.52
CA PHE A 11 29.15 -3.50 -13.10
C PHE A 11 28.06 -3.82 -14.10
N ASN A 12 26.99 -4.45 -13.63
CA ASN A 12 25.79 -4.71 -14.40
C ASN A 12 24.73 -3.66 -14.08
N SER A 13 24.46 -2.77 -15.03
CA SER A 13 23.54 -1.64 -14.82
C SER A 13 22.06 -2.04 -14.75
N SER A 14 21.67 -3.25 -15.15
CA SER A 14 20.28 -3.70 -15.13
C SER A 14 19.84 -4.22 -13.78
N ASN A 15 20.73 -4.88 -13.04
CA ASN A 15 20.43 -5.41 -11.71
C ASN A 15 21.18 -4.69 -10.57
N GLY A 16 22.09 -3.74 -10.88
CA GLY A 16 22.85 -2.99 -9.88
C GLY A 16 23.98 -3.77 -9.21
N GLU A 17 24.42 -4.86 -9.79
CA GLU A 17 25.42 -5.77 -9.24
C GLU A 17 26.84 -5.31 -9.60
N LEU A 18 27.71 -5.21 -8.60
CA LEU A 18 29.12 -4.87 -8.73
C LEU A 18 29.97 -6.07 -8.28
N SER A 19 30.65 -6.73 -9.22
CA SER A 19 31.50 -7.90 -8.95
C SER A 19 32.98 -7.56 -9.11
N ASN A 20 33.84 -8.23 -8.35
CA ASN A 20 35.28 -8.11 -8.47
C ASN A 20 35.80 -9.25 -9.33
N VAL A 21 36.31 -8.94 -10.53
CA VAL A 21 36.74 -9.91 -11.55
C VAL A 21 38.05 -10.62 -11.15
N GLU A 22 38.88 -10.03 -10.29
CA GLU A 22 40.14 -10.62 -9.83
C GLU A 22 39.94 -11.61 -8.67
N ASN A 23 38.81 -11.55 -7.96
CA ASN A 23 38.50 -12.42 -6.85
C ASN A 23 37.15 -13.13 -7.08
N VAL A 24 37.18 -14.21 -7.84
CA VAL A 24 36.00 -14.99 -8.26
C VAL A 24 35.23 -15.63 -7.08
N GLU A 25 35.86 -15.76 -5.91
CA GLU A 25 35.23 -16.30 -4.70
C GLU A 25 34.48 -15.22 -3.88
N SER A 26 34.62 -13.92 -4.22
CA SER A 26 33.89 -12.86 -3.53
C SER A 26 32.44 -12.80 -3.99
N THR A 27 31.49 -12.82 -3.06
CA THR A 27 30.08 -12.58 -3.38
C THR A 27 29.90 -11.20 -4.03
N PRO A 28 29.19 -11.10 -5.15
CA PRO A 28 28.91 -9.83 -5.80
C PRO A 28 28.23 -8.85 -4.83
N LEU A 29 28.64 -7.59 -4.87
CA LEU A 29 28.07 -6.53 -4.03
C LEU A 29 26.85 -5.93 -4.71
N GLN A 30 25.69 -6.03 -4.09
CA GLN A 30 24.47 -5.41 -4.56
C GLN A 30 24.47 -3.92 -4.16
N LEU A 31 24.58 -3.03 -5.15
CA LEU A 31 24.46 -1.58 -4.93
C LEU A 31 22.99 -1.19 -4.74
N ARG A 32 22.73 -0.23 -3.85
CA ARG A 32 21.39 0.35 -3.72
C ARG A 32 20.98 1.03 -5.03
N TYR A 33 19.70 0.99 -5.38
CA TYR A 33 19.15 1.49 -6.64
C TYR A 33 19.66 2.89 -7.03
N LYS A 34 19.60 3.87 -6.12
CA LYS A 34 20.09 5.24 -6.37
C LYS A 34 21.61 5.30 -6.56
N VAL A 35 22.36 4.46 -5.87
CA VAL A 35 23.82 4.37 -6.01
C VAL A 35 24.20 3.71 -7.34
N SER A 36 23.46 2.70 -7.76
CA SER A 36 23.61 2.04 -9.06
C SER A 36 23.33 2.98 -10.23
N ILE A 37 22.23 3.74 -10.18
CA ILE A 37 21.91 4.76 -11.21
C ILE A 37 22.96 5.87 -11.20
N LEU A 38 23.41 6.32 -10.03
CA LEU A 38 24.47 7.33 -9.92
C LEU A 38 25.77 6.83 -10.56
N LEU A 39 26.17 5.57 -10.30
CA LEU A 39 27.34 4.96 -10.93
C LEU A 39 27.20 4.94 -12.46
N LYS A 40 26.07 4.46 -12.95
CA LYS A 40 25.78 4.46 -14.39
C LYS A 40 25.86 5.87 -14.99
N TYR A 41 25.22 6.84 -14.36
CA TYR A 41 25.18 8.21 -14.85
C TYR A 41 26.58 8.86 -14.89
N LEU A 42 27.41 8.60 -13.86
CA LEU A 42 28.80 9.06 -13.82
C LEU A 42 29.66 8.44 -14.92
N ILE A 43 29.49 7.14 -15.20
CA ILE A 43 30.22 6.43 -16.26
C ILE A 43 29.77 6.92 -17.64
N ASP A 44 28.47 7.03 -17.90
CA ASP A 44 27.91 7.46 -19.19
C ASP A 44 28.27 8.91 -19.53
N ASN A 45 28.61 9.77 -18.56
CA ASN A 45 29.03 11.16 -18.73
C ASN A 45 30.47 11.40 -18.25
N SER A 46 31.35 10.42 -18.45
CA SER A 46 32.75 10.46 -17.99
C SER A 46 33.60 11.52 -18.69
N ASP A 47 33.17 12.00 -19.85
CA ASP A 47 33.82 13.01 -20.65
C ASP A 47 33.80 14.42 -20.04
N ARG A 48 32.98 14.68 -19.03
CA ARG A 48 32.76 15.99 -18.43
C ARG A 48 32.62 15.99 -16.93
N VAL A 49 32.76 17.14 -16.30
CA VAL A 49 32.38 17.35 -14.90
C VAL A 49 30.87 17.56 -14.83
N ILE A 50 30.19 16.76 -14.07
CA ILE A 50 28.72 16.82 -13.89
C ILE A 50 28.43 17.74 -12.70
N PRO A 51 27.71 18.86 -12.89
CA PRO A 51 27.29 19.73 -11.80
C PRO A 51 26.44 19.01 -10.73
N LYS A 52 26.54 19.48 -9.48
CA LYS A 52 25.72 18.90 -8.40
C LYS A 52 24.22 19.05 -8.68
N ASP A 53 23.82 20.21 -9.17
CA ASP A 53 22.42 20.52 -9.49
C ASP A 53 21.89 19.58 -10.56
N GLU A 54 22.68 19.27 -11.59
CA GLU A 54 22.32 18.30 -12.63
C GLU A 54 22.13 16.91 -12.06
N LEU A 55 23.03 16.44 -11.18
CA LEU A 55 22.87 15.14 -10.51
C LEU A 55 21.64 15.12 -9.62
N LEU A 56 21.35 16.22 -8.93
CA LEU A 56 20.18 16.37 -8.09
C LEU A 56 18.89 16.37 -8.91
N ASP A 57 18.87 17.08 -10.02
CA ASP A 57 17.68 17.16 -10.89
C ASP A 57 17.43 15.86 -11.66
N GLN A 58 18.46 15.14 -12.05
CA GLN A 58 18.31 13.86 -12.76
C GLN A 58 17.98 12.70 -11.83
N LEU A 59 18.55 12.66 -10.62
CA LEU A 59 18.48 11.49 -9.77
C LEU A 59 17.64 11.68 -8.49
N TRP A 60 17.36 12.94 -8.06
CA TRP A 60 16.63 13.29 -6.83
C TRP A 60 15.59 14.39 -7.02
N GLN A 61 14.80 14.38 -8.08
CA GLN A 61 13.88 15.46 -8.46
C GLN A 61 12.87 15.89 -7.37
N GLN A 62 12.57 15.06 -6.38
CA GLN A 62 11.47 15.26 -5.42
C GLN A 62 11.88 15.23 -3.94
N SER A 63 13.13 15.48 -3.57
CA SER A 63 13.59 15.39 -2.17
C SER A 63 14.02 16.75 -1.62
N GLU A 64 13.49 17.17 -0.47
CA GLU A 64 13.92 18.40 0.24
C GLU A 64 15.38 18.32 0.75
N TYR A 65 15.95 17.13 0.92
CA TYR A 65 17.32 16.89 1.40
C TYR A 65 18.26 16.41 0.29
N ARG A 66 18.11 16.93 -0.93
CA ARG A 66 18.81 16.49 -2.14
C ARG A 66 20.34 16.45 -1.98
N GLU A 67 20.95 17.49 -1.41
CA GLU A 67 22.41 17.58 -1.28
C GLU A 67 23.00 16.55 -0.32
N ASN A 68 22.35 16.28 0.81
CA ASN A 68 22.77 15.28 1.76
C ASN A 68 22.69 13.87 1.15
N SER A 69 21.62 13.59 0.41
CA SER A 69 21.40 12.30 -0.26
C SER A 69 22.46 12.03 -1.35
N LEU A 70 22.81 13.04 -2.15
CA LEU A 70 23.88 12.93 -3.15
C LEU A 70 25.23 12.70 -2.47
N THR A 71 25.55 13.48 -1.44
CA THR A 71 26.82 13.35 -0.71
C THR A 71 26.96 11.96 -0.06
N GLN A 72 25.88 11.43 0.52
CA GLN A 72 25.87 10.09 1.10
C GLN A 72 26.03 9.02 0.02
N SER A 73 25.35 9.14 -1.11
CA SER A 73 25.46 8.19 -2.24
C SER A 73 26.86 8.17 -2.86
N ILE A 74 27.50 9.32 -2.99
CA ILE A 74 28.93 9.43 -3.43
C ILE A 74 29.84 8.74 -2.40
N ARG A 75 29.61 8.94 -1.09
CA ARG A 75 30.41 8.29 -0.03
C ARG A 75 30.25 6.76 -0.05
N GLU A 76 29.03 6.28 -0.25
CA GLU A 76 28.73 4.86 -0.36
C GLU A 76 29.38 4.25 -1.60
N LEU A 77 29.28 4.92 -2.75
CA LEU A 77 29.88 4.48 -3.99
C LEU A 77 31.41 4.40 -3.88
N ARG A 78 32.04 5.39 -3.27
CA ARG A 78 33.48 5.36 -2.98
C ARG A 78 33.86 4.21 -2.05
N LYS A 79 33.06 3.94 -1.02
CA LYS A 79 33.28 2.81 -0.13
C LYS A 79 33.19 1.48 -0.88
N ALA A 80 32.23 1.31 -1.77
CA ALA A 80 32.05 0.11 -2.60
C ALA A 80 33.23 -0.12 -3.58
N LEU A 81 33.77 0.96 -4.14
CA LEU A 81 34.88 0.93 -5.07
C LEU A 81 36.28 0.95 -4.39
N GLY A 82 36.33 1.19 -3.09
CA GLY A 82 37.59 1.41 -2.38
C GLY A 82 38.29 2.74 -2.75
N ASP A 83 37.51 3.74 -3.20
CA ASP A 83 38.01 5.04 -3.68
C ASP A 83 38.20 6.04 -2.54
N LYS A 84 39.28 6.82 -2.58
CA LYS A 84 39.57 7.85 -1.57
C LYS A 84 39.43 9.24 -2.18
N ALA A 85 38.74 10.14 -1.49
CA ALA A 85 38.53 11.51 -1.94
C ALA A 85 39.85 12.33 -2.12
N SER A 86 40.89 11.99 -1.35
CA SER A 86 42.23 12.62 -1.43
C SER A 86 43.05 12.13 -2.63
N GLU A 87 42.82 10.88 -3.07
CA GLU A 87 43.48 10.24 -4.21
C GLU A 87 42.46 9.51 -5.06
N PRO A 88 41.66 10.25 -5.83
CA PRO A 88 40.51 9.67 -6.52
C PRO A 88 40.95 8.81 -7.71
N LYS A 89 40.63 7.50 -7.68
CA LYS A 89 40.86 6.57 -8.79
C LYS A 89 39.66 6.49 -9.72
N PHE A 90 38.43 6.59 -9.15
CA PHE A 90 37.18 6.43 -9.88
C PHE A 90 36.39 7.73 -9.95
N ILE A 91 36.18 8.42 -8.81
CA ILE A 91 35.32 9.60 -8.73
C ILE A 91 36.11 10.82 -8.26
N LYS A 92 36.36 11.76 -9.14
CA LYS A 92 37.02 13.02 -8.82
C LYS A 92 36.00 14.08 -8.43
N THR A 93 36.21 14.75 -7.29
CA THR A 93 35.40 15.89 -6.84
C THR A 93 36.06 17.19 -7.29
N TYR A 94 35.29 18.03 -7.95
CA TYR A 94 35.65 19.40 -8.24
C TYR A 94 34.88 20.32 -7.30
N GLN A 95 35.60 20.98 -6.39
CA GLN A 95 34.97 21.86 -5.38
C GLN A 95 34.08 22.91 -6.06
N GLN A 96 32.84 23.06 -5.57
CA GLN A 96 31.80 23.94 -6.08
C GLN A 96 31.34 23.68 -7.55
N ARG A 97 31.90 22.67 -8.24
CA ARG A 97 31.55 22.36 -9.63
C ARG A 97 30.82 21.03 -9.80
N GLY A 98 31.17 20.01 -9.00
CA GLY A 98 30.50 18.71 -9.12
C GLY A 98 31.43 17.50 -9.08
N TYR A 99 31.05 16.44 -9.77
CA TYR A 99 31.74 15.14 -9.78
C TYR A 99 32.04 14.69 -11.21
N GLN A 100 33.12 13.92 -11.41
CA GLN A 100 33.47 13.33 -12.69
C GLN A 100 33.98 11.89 -12.47
N TRP A 101 33.57 10.98 -13.32
CA TRP A 101 34.19 9.67 -13.45
C TRP A 101 35.52 9.78 -14.18
N VAL A 102 36.61 9.26 -13.62
CA VAL A 102 37.98 9.42 -14.18
C VAL A 102 38.65 8.10 -14.53
N CYS A 103 38.03 6.96 -14.22
CA CYS A 103 38.58 5.66 -14.55
C CYS A 103 38.20 5.24 -15.99
N PRO A 104 39.13 4.76 -16.82
CA PRO A 104 38.77 4.13 -18.11
C PRO A 104 37.84 2.92 -17.91
N PHE A 105 36.90 2.75 -18.83
CA PHE A 105 35.97 1.62 -18.78
C PHE A 105 35.72 1.05 -20.18
N GLU A 106 35.36 -0.24 -20.23
CA GLU A 106 34.93 -0.92 -21.44
C GLU A 106 33.43 -1.23 -21.32
N ASN A 107 32.66 -0.90 -22.37
CA ASN A 107 31.24 -1.20 -22.42
C ASN A 107 31.05 -2.50 -23.23
N GLN A 108 30.69 -3.58 -22.56
CA GLN A 108 30.40 -4.88 -23.22
C GLN A 108 28.92 -4.94 -23.58
N THR A 109 28.60 -4.57 -24.81
CA THR A 109 27.30 -4.87 -25.41
C THR A 109 27.35 -6.29 -25.98
N GLU A 110 26.30 -7.09 -25.84
CA GLU A 110 26.20 -8.53 -26.20
C GLU A 110 26.58 -8.91 -27.68
N ALA A 111 27.16 -8.00 -28.46
CA ALA A 111 27.55 -8.22 -29.86
C ALA A 111 28.97 -8.75 -30.05
N ASP A 112 29.83 -8.79 -29.01
CA ASP A 112 31.27 -9.12 -29.17
C ASP A 112 31.72 -10.36 -28.37
N GLN A 113 30.92 -11.43 -28.35
CA GLN A 113 31.39 -12.73 -27.90
C GLN A 113 31.64 -13.68 -29.11
N SER A 114 32.57 -13.28 -29.96
CA SER A 114 33.24 -14.24 -30.83
C SER A 114 34.72 -13.90 -30.94
N VAL A 115 35.55 -14.91 -30.67
CA VAL A 115 37.00 -14.96 -30.90
C VAL A 115 37.88 -14.55 -29.74
N ASN A 116 38.22 -15.50 -28.89
CA ASN A 116 39.63 -15.87 -28.64
C ASN A 116 39.74 -17.25 -27.95
N ASN A 117 39.98 -18.30 -28.72
CA ASN A 117 40.48 -19.56 -28.20
C ASN A 117 41.75 -19.93 -28.96
N ASN A 118 42.87 -19.43 -28.47
CA ASN A 118 44.17 -20.02 -28.83
C ASN A 118 44.44 -21.17 -27.90
N GLN A 119 44.18 -22.39 -28.37
CA GLN A 119 44.82 -23.61 -27.85
C GLN A 119 45.36 -24.46 -28.97
N THR A 120 46.63 -24.83 -28.81
CA THR A 120 47.54 -25.62 -29.62
C THR A 120 46.97 -26.98 -30.06
N PRO A 121 47.40 -27.50 -31.25
CA PRO A 121 46.77 -28.65 -31.84
C PRO A 121 47.30 -29.96 -31.26
N HIS A 122 46.44 -30.76 -30.70
CA HIS A 122 46.70 -32.21 -30.50
C HIS A 122 46.31 -32.99 -31.74
N ARG A 123 47.31 -33.70 -32.31
CA ARG A 123 47.22 -34.64 -33.42
C ARG A 123 46.17 -35.73 -33.14
N PHE A 124 45.11 -35.78 -33.94
CA PHE A 124 44.24 -36.94 -34.05
C PHE A 124 44.50 -37.70 -35.36
N LYS A 125 44.56 -39.02 -35.23
CA LYS A 125 44.81 -40.01 -36.34
C LYS A 125 43.61 -40.07 -37.30
N TRP A 126 43.92 -40.19 -38.58
CA TRP A 126 42.99 -40.36 -39.69
C TRP A 126 42.07 -41.56 -39.47
N LEU A 127 40.77 -41.31 -39.46
CA LEU A 127 39.74 -42.32 -39.69
C LEU A 127 39.18 -42.11 -41.10
N SER A 128 38.91 -43.22 -41.78
CA SER A 128 38.61 -43.33 -43.21
C SER A 128 37.40 -42.52 -43.68
N ILE A 129 37.46 -42.00 -44.90
CA ILE A 129 36.49 -41.11 -45.56
C ILE A 129 35.04 -41.66 -45.58
N THR A 130 34.87 -43.00 -45.52
CA THR A 130 33.54 -43.64 -45.49
C THR A 130 32.78 -43.51 -44.21
N ASN A 131 33.46 -43.36 -43.07
CA ASN A 131 32.79 -43.11 -41.76
C ASN A 131 32.45 -41.62 -41.52
N MET A 132 33.13 -40.73 -42.25
CA MET A 132 32.85 -39.31 -42.18
C MET A 132 31.59 -38.93 -42.97
N ALA A 133 31.28 -39.60 -44.06
CA ALA A 133 30.02 -39.36 -44.78
C ALA A 133 28.81 -39.86 -44.02
N LEU A 134 28.90 -41.00 -43.31
CA LEU A 134 27.82 -41.52 -42.47
C LEU A 134 27.61 -40.62 -41.19
N ALA A 135 28.69 -40.09 -40.61
CA ALA A 135 28.60 -39.15 -39.49
C ALA A 135 28.01 -37.81 -39.91
N LEU A 136 28.33 -37.31 -41.11
CA LEU A 136 27.74 -36.09 -41.67
C LEU A 136 26.24 -36.24 -41.96
N VAL A 137 25.82 -37.41 -42.51
CA VAL A 137 24.39 -37.70 -42.72
C VAL A 137 23.66 -37.85 -41.39
N ALA A 138 24.26 -38.48 -40.38
CA ALA A 138 23.67 -38.58 -39.05
C ALA A 138 23.57 -37.21 -38.34
N VAL A 139 24.59 -36.36 -38.47
CA VAL A 139 24.57 -34.98 -37.94
C VAL A 139 23.56 -34.13 -38.71
N MET A 140 23.45 -34.29 -40.01
CA MET A 140 22.45 -33.58 -40.82
C MET A 140 21.03 -34.01 -40.49
N LEU A 141 20.79 -35.29 -40.23
CA LEU A 141 19.50 -35.81 -39.76
C LEU A 141 19.18 -35.35 -38.32
N LEU A 142 20.19 -35.28 -37.45
CA LEU A 142 20.03 -34.73 -36.11
C LEU A 142 19.75 -33.21 -36.15
N VAL A 143 20.42 -32.46 -37.01
CA VAL A 143 20.17 -31.03 -37.24
C VAL A 143 18.79 -30.84 -37.86
N LEU A 144 18.39 -31.68 -38.82
CA LEU A 144 17.06 -31.62 -39.42
C LEU A 144 15.97 -31.99 -38.40
N SER A 145 16.19 -33.02 -37.58
CA SER A 145 15.27 -33.39 -36.51
C SER A 145 15.21 -32.32 -35.42
N PHE A 146 16.33 -31.66 -35.10
CA PHE A 146 16.38 -30.52 -34.18
C PHE A 146 15.61 -29.30 -34.76
N PHE A 147 15.75 -29.05 -36.07
CA PHE A 147 14.95 -28.00 -36.74
C PHE A 147 13.48 -28.37 -36.83
N VAL A 148 13.11 -29.62 -37.13
CA VAL A 148 11.71 -30.06 -37.16
C VAL A 148 11.08 -30.07 -35.77
N VAL A 149 11.82 -30.54 -34.74
CA VAL A 149 11.33 -30.49 -33.35
C VAL A 149 11.23 -29.07 -32.85
N ASN A 150 12.19 -28.19 -33.17
CA ASN A 150 12.08 -26.77 -32.81
C ASN A 150 11.02 -25.98 -33.64
N SER A 151 10.69 -26.46 -34.85
CA SER A 151 9.62 -25.86 -35.66
C SER A 151 8.23 -26.27 -35.16
N THR A 152 8.10 -27.39 -34.45
CA THR A 152 6.82 -27.83 -33.86
C THR A 152 6.63 -27.39 -32.40
N THR A 153 7.67 -26.86 -31.75
CA THR A 153 7.58 -26.35 -30.38
C THR A 153 7.62 -24.82 -30.28
N ASN A 154 7.71 -24.11 -31.40
CA ASN A 154 7.67 -22.63 -31.42
C ASN A 154 6.30 -22.04 -31.76
N ASP A 155 5.21 -22.80 -31.56
CA ASP A 155 3.86 -22.25 -31.47
C ASP A 155 3.36 -22.13 -30.02
N THR A 156 4.24 -22.05 -29.02
CA THR A 156 3.99 -21.14 -27.91
C THR A 156 4.39 -19.78 -28.44
N ALA A 157 3.44 -19.11 -29.10
CA ALA A 157 3.50 -17.69 -29.29
C ALA A 157 3.97 -17.08 -27.97
N GLN A 158 5.15 -16.46 -27.99
CA GLN A 158 5.34 -15.33 -27.10
C GLN A 158 4.08 -14.48 -27.28
N THR A 159 3.17 -14.52 -26.34
CA THR A 159 2.19 -13.48 -26.14
C THR A 159 3.03 -12.27 -25.78
N ALA A 160 3.57 -11.60 -26.81
CA ALA A 160 3.99 -10.23 -26.67
C ALA A 160 2.79 -9.54 -26.04
N ASN A 161 2.94 -9.06 -24.84
CA ASN A 161 1.93 -8.28 -24.13
C ASN A 161 1.52 -7.15 -25.07
N ARG A 162 0.36 -7.31 -25.70
CA ARG A 162 -0.16 -6.33 -26.65
C ARG A 162 -0.93 -5.30 -25.85
N SER A 163 -0.30 -4.17 -25.57
CA SER A 163 -0.93 -3.05 -24.87
C SER A 163 -1.71 -2.17 -25.82
N LEU A 164 -2.95 -1.82 -25.45
CA LEU A 164 -3.85 -0.97 -26.22
C LEU A 164 -4.35 0.19 -25.36
N LEU A 165 -3.97 1.42 -25.72
CA LEU A 165 -4.51 2.65 -25.14
C LEU A 165 -5.83 3.00 -25.82
N VAL A 166 -6.95 2.98 -25.11
CA VAL A 166 -8.22 3.48 -25.61
C VAL A 166 -8.32 4.96 -25.30
N LEU A 167 -8.35 5.78 -26.36
CA LEU A 167 -8.52 7.23 -26.23
C LEU A 167 -9.99 7.57 -25.99
N PRO A 168 -10.32 8.71 -25.34
CA PRO A 168 -11.67 9.23 -25.36
C PRO A 168 -12.20 9.34 -26.78
N PHE A 169 -13.45 8.97 -27.00
CA PHE A 169 -14.05 9.10 -28.32
C PHE A 169 -14.43 10.57 -28.59
N ILE A 170 -14.58 10.92 -29.85
CA ILE A 170 -14.89 12.28 -30.24
C ILE A 170 -16.37 12.36 -30.62
N ASN A 171 -17.14 13.19 -29.91
CA ASN A 171 -18.54 13.43 -30.27
C ASN A 171 -18.62 14.41 -31.44
N GLN A 172 -18.87 13.89 -32.64
CA GLN A 172 -19.12 14.68 -33.85
C GLN A 172 -20.63 14.65 -34.29
N THR A 173 -21.51 14.25 -33.37
CA THR A 173 -22.96 14.21 -33.68
C THR A 173 -23.60 15.60 -33.71
N GLY A 174 -22.93 16.61 -33.20
CA GLY A 174 -23.49 17.96 -33.02
C GLY A 174 -24.47 18.07 -31.83
N ASN A 175 -24.73 16.98 -31.11
CA ASN A 175 -25.63 16.92 -29.98
C ASN A 175 -24.88 16.83 -28.67
N LYS A 176 -24.88 17.90 -27.87
CA LYS A 176 -24.20 17.95 -26.56
C LYS A 176 -24.76 16.95 -25.54
N THR A 177 -25.98 16.50 -25.67
CA THR A 177 -26.54 15.47 -24.79
C THR A 177 -25.84 14.11 -24.97
N MET A 178 -25.03 13.97 -26.03
CA MET A 178 -24.23 12.79 -26.36
C MET A 178 -22.74 12.93 -25.99
N ASP A 179 -22.31 14.01 -25.31
CA ASP A 179 -20.92 14.21 -24.89
C ASP A 179 -20.42 13.09 -23.94
N TRP A 180 -21.31 12.40 -23.25
CA TRP A 180 -21.00 11.21 -22.46
C TRP A 180 -20.37 10.06 -23.28
N LEU A 181 -20.59 10.03 -24.64
CA LEU A 181 -19.96 9.04 -25.53
C LEU A 181 -18.43 9.11 -25.47
N GLU A 182 -17.90 10.29 -25.21
CA GLU A 182 -16.45 10.52 -25.22
C GLU A 182 -15.72 9.63 -24.21
N LEU A 183 -16.22 9.51 -23.00
CA LEU A 183 -15.65 8.63 -21.98
C LEU A 183 -16.46 7.35 -21.78
N GLY A 184 -17.81 7.46 -21.73
CA GLY A 184 -18.65 6.31 -21.40
C GLY A 184 -18.63 5.21 -22.44
N LEU A 185 -18.79 5.53 -23.74
CA LEU A 185 -18.71 4.52 -24.81
C LEU A 185 -17.28 3.99 -24.98
N ALA A 186 -16.28 4.87 -24.86
CA ALA A 186 -14.88 4.47 -24.93
C ALA A 186 -14.52 3.48 -23.79
N ASP A 187 -15.01 3.73 -22.58
CA ASP A 187 -14.81 2.87 -21.41
C ASP A 187 -15.54 1.52 -21.57
N MET A 188 -16.75 1.52 -22.12
CA MET A 188 -17.47 0.28 -22.43
C MET A 188 -16.70 -0.60 -23.43
N VAL A 189 -16.14 0.01 -24.48
CA VAL A 189 -15.31 -0.69 -25.47
C VAL A 189 -14.01 -1.20 -24.82
N ALA A 190 -13.37 -0.39 -23.99
CA ALA A 190 -12.16 -0.79 -23.25
C ALA A 190 -12.41 -2.00 -22.34
N ASN A 191 -13.51 -1.98 -21.58
CA ASN A 191 -13.88 -3.07 -20.68
C ASN A 191 -14.22 -4.35 -21.44
N GLU A 192 -14.92 -4.26 -22.58
CA GLU A 192 -15.23 -5.42 -23.41
C GLU A 192 -13.95 -6.04 -24.01
N LEU A 193 -13.03 -5.20 -24.48
CA LEU A 193 -11.72 -5.65 -24.98
C LEU A 193 -10.88 -6.31 -23.89
N ALA A 194 -10.90 -5.76 -22.68
CA ALA A 194 -10.20 -6.30 -21.53
C ALA A 194 -10.78 -7.64 -21.05
N SER A 195 -12.11 -7.83 -21.15
CA SER A 195 -12.78 -9.05 -20.70
C SER A 195 -12.35 -10.30 -21.47
N GLN A 196 -11.83 -10.13 -22.67
CA GLN A 196 -11.41 -11.24 -23.55
C GLN A 196 -9.97 -11.71 -23.34
N GLY A 197 -9.24 -11.11 -22.37
CA GLY A 197 -8.00 -11.65 -21.80
C GLY A 197 -6.76 -11.68 -22.69
N SER A 198 -6.85 -11.25 -23.97
CA SER A 198 -5.73 -11.29 -24.94
C SER A 198 -5.01 -9.95 -25.11
N LEU A 199 -5.50 -8.88 -24.50
CA LEU A 199 -5.01 -7.51 -24.63
C LEU A 199 -4.93 -6.85 -23.28
N GLN A 200 -3.85 -6.14 -23.07
CA GLN A 200 -3.71 -5.23 -21.95
C GLN A 200 -4.32 -3.87 -22.35
N VAL A 201 -5.52 -3.59 -21.86
CA VAL A 201 -6.25 -2.39 -22.22
C VAL A 201 -6.06 -1.28 -21.20
N ILE A 202 -5.60 -0.13 -21.68
CA ILE A 202 -5.45 1.10 -20.88
C ILE A 202 -6.70 1.95 -21.10
N PRO A 203 -7.47 2.27 -20.04
CA PRO A 203 -8.78 2.91 -20.18
C PRO A 203 -8.70 4.39 -20.60
N PRO A 204 -9.77 4.97 -21.20
CA PRO A 204 -9.78 6.32 -21.72
C PRO A 204 -9.60 7.41 -20.64
N ALA A 205 -9.99 7.16 -19.42
CA ALA A 205 -9.75 8.08 -18.30
C ALA A 205 -8.25 8.33 -18.08
N MET A 206 -7.40 7.33 -18.31
CA MET A 206 -5.94 7.49 -18.27
C MET A 206 -5.41 8.26 -19.47
N ALA A 207 -5.93 7.98 -20.66
CA ALA A 207 -5.53 8.69 -21.87
C ALA A 207 -5.71 10.20 -21.72
N ASN A 208 -6.86 10.65 -21.22
CA ASN A 208 -7.14 12.08 -20.99
C ASN A 208 -6.06 12.76 -20.15
N ARG A 209 -5.43 12.05 -19.23
CA ARG A 209 -4.41 12.62 -18.35
C ARG A 209 -3.01 12.59 -18.93
N LEU A 210 -2.71 11.57 -19.72
CA LEU A 210 -1.48 11.53 -20.50
C LEU A 210 -1.44 12.72 -21.48
N PHE A 211 -2.61 13.13 -21.98
CA PHE A 211 -2.73 14.31 -22.82
C PHE A 211 -2.83 15.64 -22.05
N ALA A 212 -3.47 15.67 -20.88
CA ALA A 212 -3.55 16.88 -20.05
C ALA A 212 -2.19 17.36 -19.53
N GLY A 213 -1.21 16.46 -19.39
CA GLY A 213 0.19 16.78 -19.05
C GLY A 213 1.09 17.10 -20.27
N SER A 214 0.53 17.12 -21.47
CA SER A 214 1.22 17.42 -22.71
C SER A 214 0.65 18.71 -23.35
N GLU A 215 1.45 19.47 -24.08
CA GLU A 215 1.01 20.65 -24.83
C GLU A 215 0.22 20.28 -26.12
N LEU A 216 -0.30 19.06 -26.19
CA LEU A 216 -0.98 18.53 -27.37
C LEU A 216 -2.42 19.02 -27.45
N SER A 217 -2.85 19.38 -28.67
CA SER A 217 -4.24 19.80 -28.93
C SER A 217 -5.18 18.59 -29.01
N TRP A 218 -6.40 18.74 -28.50
CA TRP A 218 -7.46 17.75 -28.68
C TRP A 218 -8.39 18.14 -29.86
N PRO A 219 -8.75 17.24 -30.76
CA PRO A 219 -8.30 15.84 -30.88
C PRO A 219 -6.85 15.73 -31.37
N PRO A 220 -6.09 14.72 -30.86
CA PRO A 220 -4.68 14.58 -31.20
C PRO A 220 -4.47 14.06 -32.62
N LEU A 221 -3.37 14.46 -33.24
CA LEU A 221 -2.94 13.90 -34.51
C LEU A 221 -2.29 12.53 -34.32
N ALA A 222 -2.35 11.68 -35.35
CA ALA A 222 -1.73 10.34 -35.29
C ALA A 222 -0.22 10.38 -34.98
N ILE A 223 0.50 11.43 -35.35
CA ILE A 223 1.91 11.61 -35.03
C ILE A 223 2.12 11.88 -33.54
N ASP A 224 1.23 12.64 -32.92
CA ASP A 224 1.27 12.97 -31.49
C ASP A 224 0.97 11.73 -30.64
N ILE A 225 -0.02 10.95 -31.11
CA ILE A 225 -0.35 9.67 -30.48
C ILE A 225 0.84 8.71 -30.53
N ARG A 226 1.54 8.60 -31.67
CA ARG A 226 2.74 7.75 -31.78
C ARG A 226 3.87 8.20 -30.86
N ALA A 227 4.09 9.50 -30.75
CA ALA A 227 5.09 10.04 -29.83
C ALA A 227 4.74 9.69 -28.36
N LEU A 228 3.45 9.77 -28.00
CA LEU A 228 2.95 9.37 -26.69
C LEU A 228 3.14 7.86 -26.45
N LEU A 229 2.74 7.01 -27.40
CA LEU A 229 2.89 5.56 -27.34
C LEU A 229 4.36 5.17 -27.13
N ALA A 230 5.29 5.79 -27.87
CA ALA A 230 6.72 5.54 -27.74
C ALA A 230 7.26 5.97 -26.36
N LYS A 231 6.78 7.09 -25.84
CA LYS A 231 7.19 7.59 -24.51
C LYS A 231 6.71 6.71 -23.37
N GLN A 232 5.55 6.06 -23.54
CA GLN A 232 4.89 5.25 -22.49
C GLN A 232 5.07 3.74 -22.69
N ASP A 233 5.80 3.32 -23.72
CA ASP A 233 6.01 1.91 -24.10
C ASP A 233 4.70 1.15 -24.32
N ILE A 234 3.77 1.78 -25.07
CA ILE A 234 2.46 1.24 -25.41
C ILE A 234 2.45 0.86 -26.89
N ASP A 235 1.97 -0.34 -27.25
CA ASP A 235 2.03 -0.84 -28.62
C ASP A 235 1.08 -0.12 -29.59
N LYS A 236 -0.16 0.11 -29.15
CA LYS A 236 -1.22 0.64 -30.00
C LYS A 236 -2.14 1.61 -29.24
N ALA A 237 -2.79 2.51 -29.99
CA ALA A 237 -3.89 3.33 -29.51
C ALA A 237 -5.13 3.18 -30.40
N LEU A 238 -6.29 3.19 -29.77
CA LEU A 238 -7.61 3.28 -30.41
C LEU A 238 -8.13 4.70 -30.28
N LEU A 239 -8.34 5.38 -31.40
CA LEU A 239 -9.04 6.64 -31.50
C LEU A 239 -10.33 6.43 -32.29
N ALA A 240 -11.48 6.90 -31.78
CA ALA A 240 -12.74 6.77 -32.47
C ALA A 240 -13.56 8.07 -32.42
N ASN A 241 -14.43 8.24 -33.39
CA ASN A 241 -15.40 9.33 -33.41
C ASN A 241 -16.82 8.80 -33.70
N VAL A 242 -17.81 9.46 -33.15
CA VAL A 242 -19.23 9.16 -33.38
C VAL A 242 -19.84 10.29 -34.18
N GLN A 243 -20.46 9.92 -35.32
CA GLN A 243 -21.10 10.86 -36.25
C GLN A 243 -22.53 10.43 -36.52
N LEU A 244 -23.37 11.38 -36.94
CA LEU A 244 -24.70 11.10 -37.46
C LEU A 244 -24.65 11.17 -39.00
N HIS A 245 -24.98 10.07 -39.66
CA HIS A 245 -25.11 10.05 -41.13
C HIS A 245 -26.51 9.57 -41.52
N LYS A 246 -27.30 10.44 -42.14
CA LYS A 246 -28.69 10.15 -42.53
C LYS A 246 -29.56 9.62 -41.38
N GLY A 247 -29.37 10.13 -40.18
CA GLY A 247 -30.08 9.73 -38.97
C GLY A 247 -29.59 8.45 -38.30
N GLN A 248 -28.59 7.75 -38.89
CA GLN A 248 -27.93 6.60 -38.25
C GLN A 248 -26.65 7.04 -37.59
N GLN A 249 -26.33 6.42 -36.47
CA GLN A 249 -25.06 6.66 -35.78
C GLN A 249 -23.97 5.82 -36.46
N VAL A 250 -22.84 6.48 -36.73
CA VAL A 250 -21.64 5.86 -37.31
C VAL A 250 -20.51 6.02 -36.33
N LEU A 251 -19.90 4.92 -35.92
CA LEU A 251 -18.65 4.93 -35.23
C LEU A 251 -17.50 4.71 -36.21
N ALA A 252 -16.68 5.70 -36.42
CA ALA A 252 -15.45 5.55 -37.18
C ALA A 252 -14.27 5.47 -36.23
N PHE A 253 -13.32 4.53 -36.45
CA PHE A 253 -12.22 4.31 -35.58
C PHE A 253 -10.89 4.15 -36.30
N GLN A 254 -9.82 4.44 -35.60
CA GLN A 254 -8.43 4.27 -36.06
C GLN A 254 -7.64 3.55 -34.99
N ILE A 255 -6.91 2.50 -35.36
CA ILE A 255 -5.92 1.84 -34.54
C ILE A 255 -4.55 2.34 -35.02
N ILE A 256 -3.85 3.06 -34.16
CA ILE A 256 -2.57 3.68 -34.42
C ILE A 256 -1.49 2.84 -33.72
N SER A 257 -0.59 2.28 -34.49
CA SER A 257 0.53 1.48 -33.97
C SER A 257 1.73 2.36 -33.66
N GLN A 258 2.45 2.05 -32.61
CA GLN A 258 3.69 2.74 -32.24
C GLN A 258 4.72 2.74 -33.39
N THR A 259 4.96 1.56 -33.96
CA THR A 259 5.98 1.33 -35.03
C THR A 259 5.40 1.06 -36.40
N GLY A 260 4.08 0.95 -36.55
CA GLY A 260 3.41 0.50 -37.74
C GLY A 260 2.47 1.51 -38.39
N GLY A 261 1.62 1.01 -39.26
CA GLY A 261 0.60 1.80 -39.97
C GLY A 261 -0.60 2.20 -39.09
N VAL A 262 -1.53 2.92 -39.69
CA VAL A 262 -2.84 3.21 -39.11
C VAL A 262 -3.85 2.27 -39.77
N GLN A 263 -4.57 1.48 -38.99
CA GLN A 263 -5.72 0.69 -39.42
C GLN A 263 -6.99 1.50 -39.17
N GLN A 264 -7.92 1.55 -40.12
CA GLN A 264 -9.13 2.32 -40.00
C GLN A 264 -10.35 1.46 -40.29
N GLY A 265 -11.45 1.76 -39.62
CA GLY A 265 -12.73 1.13 -39.86
C GLY A 265 -13.89 2.06 -39.48
N ALA A 266 -15.07 1.75 -40.01
CA ALA A 266 -16.28 2.40 -39.59
C ALA A 266 -17.42 1.40 -39.59
N MET A 267 -18.38 1.60 -38.67
CA MET A 267 -19.59 0.79 -38.59
C MET A 267 -20.82 1.65 -38.26
N THR A 268 -21.94 1.28 -38.84
CA THR A 268 -23.22 1.82 -38.48
C THR A 268 -23.87 0.97 -37.41
N TYR A 269 -24.55 1.59 -36.47
CA TYR A 269 -25.30 0.89 -35.43
C TYR A 269 -26.63 1.57 -35.16
N THR A 270 -27.61 0.75 -34.83
CA THR A 270 -28.98 1.20 -34.50
C THR A 270 -29.13 1.39 -32.98
N SER A 271 -28.29 0.68 -32.19
CA SER A 271 -28.20 0.86 -30.74
C SER A 271 -26.74 0.86 -30.31
N LEU A 272 -26.40 1.69 -29.31
CA LEU A 272 -25.03 1.87 -28.78
C LEU A 272 -24.46 0.61 -28.15
N THR A 273 -25.29 -0.27 -27.63
CA THR A 273 -24.86 -1.53 -27.01
C THR A 273 -24.44 -2.58 -28.05
N ASN A 274 -25.18 -2.65 -29.16
CA ASN A 274 -24.75 -3.50 -30.27
C ASN A 274 -23.45 -2.99 -30.88
N ALA A 275 -23.23 -1.66 -30.85
CA ALA A 275 -21.96 -1.06 -31.23
C ALA A 275 -20.78 -1.54 -30.36
N THR A 276 -20.94 -1.63 -29.03
CA THR A 276 -19.83 -1.97 -28.12
C THR A 276 -19.29 -3.36 -28.41
N ASN A 277 -20.16 -4.37 -28.45
CA ASN A 277 -19.78 -5.74 -28.71
C ASN A 277 -19.27 -5.93 -30.16
N ALA A 278 -19.92 -5.31 -31.12
CA ALA A 278 -19.51 -5.39 -32.54
C ALA A 278 -18.18 -4.67 -32.79
N VAL A 279 -17.96 -3.51 -32.16
CA VAL A 279 -16.67 -2.79 -32.18
C VAL A 279 -15.59 -3.59 -31.54
N ALA A 280 -15.82 -4.11 -30.33
CA ALA A 280 -14.84 -4.91 -29.62
C ALA A 280 -14.44 -6.16 -30.42
N ASN A 281 -15.41 -6.88 -30.96
CA ASN A 281 -15.14 -8.07 -31.78
C ASN A 281 -14.39 -7.71 -33.07
N GLN A 282 -14.76 -6.63 -33.76
CA GLN A 282 -14.06 -6.19 -34.97
C GLN A 282 -12.64 -5.72 -34.66
N LEU A 283 -12.44 -5.01 -33.55
CA LEU A 283 -11.13 -4.58 -33.08
C LEU A 283 -10.24 -5.77 -32.71
N LEU A 284 -10.78 -6.79 -32.05
CA LEU A 284 -10.05 -8.02 -31.75
C LEU A 284 -9.63 -8.77 -33.01
N HIS A 285 -10.50 -8.88 -34.02
CA HIS A 285 -10.14 -9.44 -35.30
C HIS A 285 -9.01 -8.68 -35.98
N LEU A 286 -9.04 -7.37 -35.99
CA LEU A 286 -8.00 -6.51 -36.55
C LEU A 286 -6.69 -6.59 -35.75
N LEU A 287 -6.78 -6.76 -34.43
CA LEU A 287 -5.63 -6.85 -33.54
C LEU A 287 -4.99 -8.24 -33.54
N SER A 288 -5.77 -9.33 -33.75
CA SER A 288 -5.28 -10.72 -33.81
C SER A 288 -4.70 -11.12 -35.16
N GLY A 289 -4.95 -10.33 -36.21
CA GLY A 289 -4.46 -10.65 -37.58
C GLY A 289 -5.18 -11.82 -38.24
N GLN A 290 -6.30 -12.29 -37.70
CA GLN A 290 -7.12 -13.34 -38.29
C GLN A 290 -8.18 -12.76 -39.23
N SER A 291 -8.15 -13.11 -40.50
CA SER A 291 -9.21 -12.76 -41.47
C SER A 291 -10.35 -13.79 -41.33
N GLY A 292 -11.29 -13.50 -40.46
CA GLY A 292 -12.52 -14.28 -40.30
C GLY A 292 -13.73 -13.50 -40.74
N SER A 293 -14.68 -14.16 -41.41
CA SER A 293 -15.91 -13.55 -41.88
C SER A 293 -16.83 -13.07 -40.73
N LEU A 294 -17.27 -11.85 -40.82
CA LEU A 294 -18.24 -11.25 -39.90
C LEU A 294 -19.55 -12.07 -39.84
N SER A 295 -19.80 -12.71 -38.71
CA SER A 295 -21.18 -13.14 -38.39
C SER A 295 -21.93 -11.93 -37.84
N VAL A 296 -22.88 -11.43 -38.61
CA VAL A 296 -23.84 -10.43 -38.18
C VAL A 296 -24.72 -11.07 -37.11
N ILE A 297 -24.51 -10.71 -35.85
CA ILE A 297 -25.44 -11.08 -34.78
C ILE A 297 -26.59 -10.11 -34.86
N SER A 298 -27.66 -10.59 -35.49
CA SER A 298 -28.95 -9.93 -35.50
C SER A 298 -29.76 -10.39 -34.28
N GLU A 299 -29.69 -9.66 -33.21
CA GLU A 299 -30.76 -9.63 -32.21
C GLU A 299 -31.11 -8.16 -31.92
N GLU A 300 -32.35 -7.80 -32.20
CA GLU A 300 -32.94 -6.56 -31.78
C GLU A 300 -33.06 -6.53 -30.25
N GLU A 301 -32.01 -6.09 -29.56
CA GLU A 301 -32.19 -5.69 -28.16
C GLU A 301 -33.19 -4.53 -28.12
N SER A 302 -34.19 -4.62 -27.25
CA SER A 302 -35.16 -3.53 -27.08
C SER A 302 -34.38 -2.24 -26.70
N GLY A 303 -34.80 -1.11 -27.23
CA GLY A 303 -34.13 0.18 -26.99
C GLY A 303 -33.98 0.51 -25.49
N ALA A 304 -34.84 -0.07 -24.64
CA ALA A 304 -34.75 0.05 -23.18
C ALA A 304 -33.52 -0.64 -22.60
N ASN A 305 -33.16 -1.85 -23.08
CA ASN A 305 -31.95 -2.58 -22.60
C ASN A 305 -30.67 -1.83 -23.01
N ALA A 306 -30.62 -1.26 -24.18
CA ALA A 306 -29.50 -0.46 -24.64
C ALA A 306 -29.28 0.79 -23.75
N LEU A 307 -30.37 1.50 -23.46
CA LEU A 307 -30.35 2.68 -22.59
C LEU A 307 -29.99 2.30 -21.15
N ALA A 308 -30.44 1.15 -20.66
CA ALA A 308 -30.08 0.66 -19.33
C ALA A 308 -28.56 0.38 -19.20
N LYS A 309 -27.92 -0.31 -20.16
CA LYS A 309 -26.48 -0.56 -20.19
C LYS A 309 -25.68 0.75 -20.25
N GLN A 310 -26.13 1.71 -21.09
CA GLN A 310 -25.54 3.05 -21.15
C GLN A 310 -25.61 3.77 -19.81
N THR A 311 -26.74 3.70 -19.13
CA THR A 311 -26.98 4.35 -17.85
C THR A 311 -26.12 3.68 -16.75
N LEU A 312 -25.94 2.35 -16.81
CA LEU A 312 -25.02 1.60 -15.95
C LEU A 312 -23.57 2.09 -16.11
N ALA A 313 -23.10 2.24 -17.35
CA ALA A 313 -21.74 2.73 -17.61
C ALA A 313 -21.53 4.15 -17.06
N ARG A 314 -22.51 5.04 -17.19
CA ARG A 314 -22.48 6.37 -16.54
C ARG A 314 -22.38 6.28 -15.02
N GLY A 315 -23.11 5.34 -14.42
CA GLY A 315 -23.05 5.09 -12.99
C GLY A 315 -21.65 4.65 -12.53
N LEU A 316 -21.01 3.75 -13.27
CA LEU A 316 -19.64 3.31 -13.00
C LEU A 316 -18.65 4.48 -13.08
N GLN A 317 -18.76 5.32 -14.12
CA GLN A 317 -17.94 6.53 -14.24
C GLN A 317 -18.18 7.51 -13.07
N ALA A 318 -19.43 7.78 -12.72
CA ALA A 318 -19.77 8.67 -11.61
C ALA A 318 -19.21 8.14 -10.27
N ALA A 319 -19.21 6.83 -10.05
CA ALA A 319 -18.64 6.21 -8.85
C ALA A 319 -17.17 6.56 -8.64
N HIS A 320 -16.41 6.71 -9.71
CA HIS A 320 -14.98 7.08 -9.66
C HIS A 320 -14.75 8.60 -9.57
N THR A 321 -15.62 9.41 -10.17
CA THR A 321 -15.36 10.86 -10.35
C THR A 321 -16.15 11.75 -9.40
N THR A 322 -17.46 11.55 -9.27
CA THR A 322 -18.36 12.40 -8.47
C THR A 322 -18.86 11.72 -7.20
N GLY A 323 -18.68 10.41 -7.09
CA GLY A 323 -18.99 9.64 -5.88
C GLY A 323 -20.24 8.77 -6.00
N GLN A 324 -20.51 8.02 -4.93
CA GLN A 324 -21.51 6.95 -4.91
C GLN A 324 -22.96 7.46 -4.92
N MET A 325 -23.21 8.68 -4.45
CA MET A 325 -24.56 9.28 -4.47
C MET A 325 -25.05 9.55 -5.90
N ASP A 326 -24.17 10.06 -6.76
CA ASP A 326 -24.52 10.30 -8.16
C ASP A 326 -24.54 8.98 -8.94
N ALA A 327 -23.62 8.09 -8.66
CA ALA A 327 -23.59 6.75 -9.23
C ALA A 327 -24.89 5.98 -8.94
N PHE A 328 -25.41 6.05 -7.73
CA PHE A 328 -26.65 5.42 -7.31
C PHE A 328 -27.84 5.82 -8.19
N LYS A 329 -27.97 7.11 -8.53
CA LYS A 329 -29.05 7.62 -9.40
C LYS A 329 -29.02 6.95 -10.78
N PHE A 330 -27.82 6.79 -11.34
CA PHE A 330 -27.64 6.11 -12.62
C PHE A 330 -27.92 4.61 -12.52
N PHE A 331 -27.45 3.94 -11.46
CA PHE A 331 -27.73 2.52 -11.26
C PHE A 331 -29.23 2.26 -11.07
N GLN A 332 -29.92 3.12 -10.31
CA GLN A 332 -31.37 3.04 -10.11
C GLN A 332 -32.11 3.24 -11.44
N ALA A 333 -31.73 4.25 -12.23
CA ALA A 333 -32.34 4.48 -13.55
C ALA A 333 -32.10 3.30 -14.50
N SER A 334 -30.89 2.72 -14.49
CA SER A 334 -30.56 1.52 -15.25
C SER A 334 -31.42 0.31 -14.85
N HIS A 335 -31.63 0.10 -13.56
CA HIS A 335 -32.46 -0.98 -13.03
C HIS A 335 -33.93 -0.80 -13.41
N ILE A 336 -34.49 0.42 -13.36
CA ILE A 336 -35.88 0.74 -13.79
C ILE A 336 -36.05 0.46 -15.27
N LEU A 337 -35.06 0.80 -16.11
CA LEU A 337 -35.10 0.59 -17.55
C LEU A 337 -35.04 -0.88 -17.96
N ALA A 338 -34.30 -1.67 -17.24
CA ALA A 338 -34.12 -3.12 -17.46
C ALA A 338 -34.03 -3.87 -16.12
N PRO A 339 -35.15 -4.21 -15.50
CA PRO A 339 -35.16 -4.90 -14.18
C PRO A 339 -34.43 -6.25 -14.19
N ASN A 340 -34.37 -6.92 -15.33
CA ASN A 340 -33.65 -8.18 -15.50
C ASN A 340 -32.11 -8.00 -15.56
N GLN A 341 -31.63 -6.76 -15.65
CA GLN A 341 -30.21 -6.45 -15.63
C GLN A 341 -29.71 -6.37 -14.17
N THR A 342 -29.43 -7.51 -13.58
CA THR A 342 -29.17 -7.70 -12.14
C THR A 342 -27.92 -6.98 -11.65
N TRP A 343 -26.92 -6.72 -12.51
CA TRP A 343 -25.73 -5.93 -12.16
C TRP A 343 -26.07 -4.49 -11.75
N SER A 344 -27.10 -3.87 -12.36
CA SER A 344 -27.52 -2.54 -11.94
C SER A 344 -28.02 -2.52 -10.50
N ALA A 345 -28.79 -3.53 -10.09
CA ALA A 345 -29.27 -3.70 -8.71
C ALA A 345 -28.09 -3.96 -7.75
N ALA A 346 -27.12 -4.77 -8.15
CA ALA A 346 -25.93 -5.06 -7.33
C ALA A 346 -25.06 -3.81 -7.10
N TYR A 347 -24.81 -3.01 -8.13
CA TYR A 347 -24.09 -1.74 -7.99
C TYR A 347 -24.88 -0.68 -7.21
N MET A 348 -26.20 -0.67 -7.35
CA MET A 348 -27.09 0.17 -6.54
C MET A 348 -26.93 -0.18 -5.04
N ALA A 349 -26.98 -1.48 -4.70
CA ALA A 349 -26.78 -1.94 -3.33
C ALA A 349 -25.38 -1.62 -2.79
N LYS A 350 -24.33 -1.77 -3.61
CA LYS A 350 -22.98 -1.30 -3.28
C LYS A 350 -22.96 0.19 -2.92
N SER A 351 -23.59 1.04 -3.76
CA SER A 351 -23.64 2.48 -3.49
C SER A 351 -24.37 2.78 -2.18
N GLN A 352 -25.45 2.05 -1.87
CA GLN A 352 -26.18 2.17 -0.61
C GLN A 352 -25.29 1.80 0.60
N VAL A 353 -24.47 0.76 0.50
CA VAL A 353 -23.49 0.43 1.58
C VAL A 353 -22.54 1.61 1.82
N LEU A 354 -21.98 2.16 0.74
CA LEU A 354 -20.96 3.21 0.83
C LEU A 354 -21.55 4.57 1.27
N THR A 355 -22.82 4.83 0.99
CA THR A 355 -23.52 6.08 1.39
C THR A 355 -24.31 5.97 2.69
N GLY A 356 -24.29 4.81 3.35
CA GLY A 356 -24.87 4.62 4.67
C GLY A 356 -26.31 4.10 4.71
N SER A 357 -26.96 3.84 3.57
CA SER A 357 -28.31 3.24 3.49
C SER A 357 -28.25 1.71 3.67
N TRP A 358 -27.75 1.26 4.82
CA TRP A 358 -27.35 -0.14 5.04
C TRP A 358 -28.52 -1.13 5.06
N GLN A 359 -29.69 -0.70 5.55
CA GLN A 359 -30.88 -1.58 5.62
C GLN A 359 -31.43 -1.87 4.21
N GLU A 360 -31.52 -0.85 3.38
CA GLU A 360 -31.96 -0.98 1.98
C GLU A 360 -30.94 -1.77 1.17
N ALA A 361 -29.64 -1.54 1.40
CA ALA A 361 -28.58 -2.30 0.73
C ALA A 361 -28.68 -3.79 1.02
N GLU A 362 -28.85 -4.17 2.29
CA GLU A 362 -29.01 -5.55 2.71
C GLU A 362 -30.24 -6.21 2.08
N THR A 363 -31.39 -5.54 2.14
CA THR A 363 -32.64 -6.01 1.54
C THR A 363 -32.47 -6.28 0.04
N ASN A 364 -31.86 -5.33 -0.68
CA ASN A 364 -31.62 -5.47 -2.12
C ASN A 364 -30.64 -6.59 -2.45
N MET A 365 -29.58 -6.78 -1.65
CA MET A 365 -28.62 -7.85 -1.84
C MET A 365 -29.22 -9.23 -1.55
N LEU A 366 -30.00 -9.37 -0.49
CA LEU A 366 -30.67 -10.64 -0.17
C LEU A 366 -31.65 -11.03 -1.28
N ALA A 367 -32.43 -10.09 -1.83
CA ALA A 367 -33.31 -10.36 -2.96
C ALA A 367 -32.55 -10.88 -4.21
N LEU A 368 -31.32 -10.42 -4.43
CA LEU A 368 -30.47 -10.93 -5.53
C LEU A 368 -29.99 -12.36 -5.28
N ILE A 369 -29.77 -12.76 -4.03
CA ILE A 369 -29.33 -14.12 -3.65
C ILE A 369 -30.48 -15.12 -3.79
N GLU A 370 -31.71 -14.71 -3.57
CA GLU A 370 -32.89 -15.61 -3.63
C GLU A 370 -33.22 -16.05 -5.06
N ASP A 371 -32.71 -15.40 -6.09
CA ASP A 371 -32.91 -15.78 -7.48
C ASP A 371 -31.94 -16.89 -7.91
N PRO A 372 -32.43 -18.12 -8.16
CA PRO A 372 -31.58 -19.26 -8.48
C PRO A 372 -30.91 -19.19 -9.86
N GLN A 373 -31.29 -18.23 -10.70
CA GLN A 373 -30.73 -18.06 -12.05
C GLN A 373 -29.52 -17.09 -12.09
N GLN A 374 -29.12 -16.56 -10.94
CA GLN A 374 -28.00 -15.61 -10.90
C GLN A 374 -26.65 -16.25 -11.22
N GLN A 375 -25.83 -15.50 -11.93
CA GLN A 375 -24.47 -15.92 -12.26
C GLN A 375 -23.58 -15.98 -11.01
N PRO A 376 -22.69 -16.98 -10.87
CA PRO A 376 -21.77 -17.08 -9.74
C PRO A 376 -20.92 -15.82 -9.54
N SER A 377 -20.56 -15.12 -10.61
CA SER A 377 -19.82 -13.86 -10.56
C SER A 377 -20.60 -12.71 -9.89
N LEU A 378 -21.89 -12.61 -10.16
CA LEU A 378 -22.76 -11.64 -9.49
C LEU A 378 -22.94 -12.01 -8.01
N LEU A 379 -23.20 -13.28 -7.73
CA LEU A 379 -23.34 -13.75 -6.34
C LEU A 379 -22.05 -13.53 -5.53
N ALA A 380 -20.88 -13.77 -6.13
CA ALA A 380 -19.59 -13.46 -5.49
C ALA A 380 -19.49 -11.98 -5.10
N PHE A 381 -19.88 -11.09 -6.00
CA PHE A 381 -19.91 -9.64 -5.74
C PHE A 381 -20.89 -9.27 -4.63
N VAL A 382 -22.10 -9.84 -4.65
CA VAL A 382 -23.14 -9.57 -3.65
C VAL A 382 -22.70 -10.06 -2.26
N HIS A 383 -22.20 -11.29 -2.17
CA HIS A 383 -21.68 -11.83 -0.90
C HIS A 383 -20.49 -11.05 -0.36
N TYR A 384 -19.61 -10.56 -1.24
CA TYR A 384 -18.52 -9.67 -0.83
C TYR A 384 -19.07 -8.37 -0.19
N TRP A 385 -20.08 -7.73 -0.79
CA TRP A 385 -20.65 -6.49 -0.23
C TRP A 385 -21.49 -6.72 1.03
N LEU A 386 -22.10 -7.89 1.19
CA LEU A 386 -22.70 -8.30 2.46
C LEU A 386 -21.63 -8.51 3.55
N ALA A 387 -20.49 -9.08 3.18
CA ALA A 387 -19.35 -9.21 4.09
C ALA A 387 -18.78 -7.84 4.50
N GLU A 388 -18.64 -6.91 3.54
CA GLU A 388 -18.21 -5.53 3.80
C GLU A 388 -19.20 -4.81 4.74
N LEU A 389 -20.49 -4.99 4.54
CA LEU A 389 -21.54 -4.45 5.42
C LEU A 389 -21.46 -5.04 6.85
N ALA A 390 -21.30 -6.36 6.96
CA ALA A 390 -21.12 -7.03 8.23
C ALA A 390 -19.86 -6.54 8.97
N PHE A 391 -18.75 -6.32 8.24
CA PHE A 391 -17.53 -5.73 8.78
C PHE A 391 -17.79 -4.33 9.36
N ARG A 392 -18.48 -3.46 8.63
CA ARG A 392 -18.82 -2.08 9.04
C ARG A 392 -19.73 -2.04 10.26
N ARG A 393 -20.66 -2.98 10.37
CA ARG A 393 -21.53 -3.16 11.55
C ARG A 393 -20.79 -3.77 12.75
N GLY A 394 -19.69 -4.48 12.51
CA GLY A 394 -18.97 -5.25 13.54
C GLY A 394 -19.53 -6.67 13.77
N ASP A 395 -20.39 -7.17 12.88
CA ASP A 395 -20.95 -8.53 12.96
C ASP A 395 -19.94 -9.57 12.44
N GLN A 396 -19.16 -10.13 13.36
CA GLN A 396 -18.10 -11.09 13.04
C GLN A 396 -18.63 -12.44 12.55
N ALA A 397 -19.83 -12.85 12.94
CA ALA A 397 -20.42 -14.12 12.53
C ALA A 397 -20.86 -14.04 11.06
N GLU A 398 -21.62 -13.00 10.71
CA GLU A 398 -22.08 -12.78 9.35
C GLU A 398 -20.92 -12.45 8.41
N LEU A 399 -19.94 -11.64 8.86
CA LEU A 399 -18.70 -11.39 8.12
C LEU A 399 -18.01 -12.69 7.72
N THR A 400 -17.79 -13.60 8.65
CA THR A 400 -17.08 -14.87 8.39
C THR A 400 -17.84 -15.74 7.40
N LYS A 401 -19.16 -15.83 7.53
CA LYS A 401 -20.04 -16.57 6.63
C LYS A 401 -20.02 -15.99 5.21
N GLN A 402 -20.22 -14.68 5.07
CA GLN A 402 -20.31 -14.00 3.78
C GLN A 402 -18.99 -13.99 3.03
N ILE A 403 -17.85 -13.81 3.73
CA ILE A 403 -16.52 -13.94 3.13
C ILE A 403 -16.30 -15.34 2.53
N ALA A 404 -16.70 -16.41 3.25
CA ALA A 404 -16.51 -17.77 2.75
C ALA A 404 -17.30 -18.02 1.46
N MET A 405 -18.56 -17.55 1.41
CA MET A 405 -19.39 -17.65 0.21
C MET A 405 -18.82 -16.84 -0.96
N ALA A 406 -18.41 -15.58 -0.70
CA ALA A 406 -17.81 -14.72 -1.72
C ALA A 406 -16.54 -15.35 -2.31
N GLN A 407 -15.68 -15.93 -1.47
CA GLN A 407 -14.46 -16.59 -1.92
C GLN A 407 -14.76 -17.78 -2.84
N THR A 408 -15.61 -18.71 -2.39
CA THR A 408 -15.95 -19.90 -3.16
C THR A 408 -16.52 -19.55 -4.54
N LEU A 409 -17.44 -18.59 -4.58
CA LEU A 409 -18.07 -18.14 -5.82
C LEU A 409 -17.11 -17.38 -6.74
N ALA A 410 -16.20 -16.56 -6.17
CA ALA A 410 -15.18 -15.86 -6.93
C ALA A 410 -14.15 -16.83 -7.55
N GLU A 411 -13.74 -17.85 -6.81
CA GLU A 411 -12.88 -18.92 -7.29
C GLU A 411 -13.56 -19.70 -8.43
N GLN A 412 -14.82 -20.08 -8.27
CA GLN A 412 -15.61 -20.80 -9.27
C GLN A 412 -15.80 -19.98 -10.57
N SER A 413 -15.98 -18.68 -10.44
CA SER A 413 -16.24 -17.78 -11.57
C SER A 413 -14.95 -17.16 -12.18
N GLY A 414 -13.77 -17.44 -11.61
CA GLY A 414 -12.50 -16.87 -12.05
C GLY A 414 -12.40 -15.36 -11.88
N LYS A 415 -13.19 -14.75 -10.97
CA LYS A 415 -13.22 -13.30 -10.72
C LYS A 415 -12.11 -12.88 -9.77
N HIS A 416 -10.91 -12.65 -10.31
CA HIS A 416 -9.73 -12.29 -9.54
C HIS A 416 -9.87 -10.93 -8.85
N ASP A 417 -10.56 -9.97 -9.45
CA ASP A 417 -10.87 -8.66 -8.87
C ASP A 417 -11.66 -8.77 -7.56
N ILE A 418 -12.69 -9.62 -7.53
CA ILE A 418 -13.48 -9.89 -6.33
C ILE A 418 -12.62 -10.67 -5.31
N LEU A 419 -11.85 -11.64 -5.77
CA LEU A 419 -11.00 -12.46 -4.91
C LEU A 419 -9.93 -11.64 -4.17
N ILE A 420 -9.32 -10.66 -4.86
CA ILE A 420 -8.41 -9.68 -4.24
C ILE A 420 -9.11 -8.93 -3.10
N GLN A 421 -10.34 -8.46 -3.32
CA GLN A 421 -11.11 -7.74 -2.30
C GLN A 421 -11.48 -8.65 -1.11
N VAL A 422 -11.83 -9.90 -1.39
CA VAL A 422 -12.11 -10.92 -0.36
C VAL A 422 -10.88 -11.18 0.51
N TYR A 423 -9.70 -11.37 -0.10
CA TYR A 423 -8.46 -11.60 0.64
C TYR A 423 -8.05 -10.37 1.47
N ARG A 424 -8.29 -9.16 0.95
CA ARG A 424 -8.11 -7.93 1.72
C ARG A 424 -9.01 -7.91 2.96
N LEU A 425 -10.28 -8.24 2.82
CA LEU A 425 -11.22 -8.23 3.93
C LEU A 425 -10.87 -9.32 4.99
N ARG A 426 -10.38 -10.48 4.55
CA ARG A 426 -9.79 -11.50 5.44
C ARG A 426 -8.55 -10.99 6.18
N ALA A 427 -7.69 -10.25 5.48
CA ALA A 427 -6.54 -9.63 6.12
C ALA A 427 -6.98 -8.61 7.19
N GLN A 428 -7.95 -7.75 6.89
CA GLN A 428 -8.51 -6.82 7.87
C GLN A 428 -9.13 -7.55 9.08
N GLN A 429 -9.86 -8.65 8.84
CA GLN A 429 -10.41 -9.47 9.93
C GLN A 429 -9.30 -10.08 10.80
N ALA A 430 -8.23 -10.60 10.20
CA ALA A 430 -7.08 -11.14 10.90
C ALA A 430 -6.34 -10.05 11.71
N TRP A 431 -6.24 -8.84 11.14
CA TRP A 431 -5.72 -7.67 11.82
C TRP A 431 -6.47 -7.35 13.11
N HIS A 432 -7.79 -7.23 13.04
CA HIS A 432 -8.60 -6.93 14.21
C HIS A 432 -8.51 -8.02 15.30
N LYS A 433 -8.19 -9.26 14.90
CA LYS A 433 -7.94 -10.39 15.82
C LYS A 433 -6.47 -10.49 16.26
N MET A 434 -5.61 -9.54 15.89
CA MET A 434 -4.16 -9.56 16.15
C MET A 434 -3.41 -10.80 15.63
N GLN A 435 -3.95 -11.42 14.56
CA GLN A 435 -3.40 -12.62 13.93
C GLN A 435 -2.44 -12.25 12.79
N TRP A 436 -1.24 -11.79 13.13
CA TRP A 436 -0.27 -11.22 12.19
C TRP A 436 0.15 -12.13 11.04
N GLN A 437 0.42 -13.40 11.34
CA GLN A 437 0.78 -14.38 10.32
C GLN A 437 -0.36 -14.63 9.34
N THR A 438 -1.58 -14.72 9.83
CA THR A 438 -2.80 -14.84 9.01
C THR A 438 -3.03 -13.59 8.17
N TYR A 439 -2.82 -12.40 8.74
CA TYR A 439 -2.87 -11.14 8.02
C TYR A 439 -1.88 -11.14 6.84
N GLN A 440 -0.61 -11.44 7.11
CA GLN A 440 0.44 -11.46 6.11
C GLN A 440 0.13 -12.48 5.00
N HIS A 441 -0.32 -13.68 5.37
CA HIS A 441 -0.74 -14.69 4.41
C HIS A 441 -1.80 -14.17 3.43
N TRP A 442 -2.84 -13.50 3.92
CA TRP A 442 -3.90 -12.98 3.04
C TRP A 442 -3.44 -11.80 2.16
N ILE A 443 -2.55 -10.95 2.64
CA ILE A 443 -1.93 -9.89 1.83
C ILE A 443 -1.06 -10.49 0.71
N GLU A 444 -0.30 -11.54 0.99
CA GLU A 444 0.49 -12.25 -0.01
C GLU A 444 -0.40 -12.90 -1.08
N GLN A 445 -1.49 -13.57 -0.64
CA GLN A 445 -2.48 -14.16 -1.57
C GLN A 445 -3.13 -13.09 -2.47
N ALA A 446 -3.54 -11.96 -1.91
CA ALA A 446 -4.06 -10.85 -2.68
C ALA A 446 -3.03 -10.31 -3.68
N SER A 447 -1.78 -10.11 -3.22
CA SER A 447 -0.69 -9.60 -4.06
C SER A 447 -0.35 -10.51 -5.24
N ALA A 448 -0.47 -11.82 -5.07
CA ALA A 448 -0.19 -12.81 -6.13
C ALA A 448 -1.22 -12.77 -7.27
N LEU A 449 -2.42 -12.29 -7.00
CA LEU A 449 -3.50 -12.18 -8.01
C LEU A 449 -3.42 -10.90 -8.83
N PHE A 450 -2.65 -9.88 -8.39
CA PHE A 450 -2.49 -8.68 -9.21
C PHE A 450 -1.67 -9.02 -10.46
N PRO A 451 -2.17 -8.71 -11.67
CA PRO A 451 -1.40 -8.84 -12.89
C PRO A 451 -0.09 -8.07 -12.78
N GLN A 452 0.99 -8.63 -13.28
CA GLN A 452 2.31 -7.97 -13.21
C GLN A 452 2.43 -6.72 -14.07
N GLU A 453 1.39 -6.35 -14.85
CA GLU A 453 1.51 -5.43 -15.97
C GLU A 453 0.45 -4.32 -16.00
N ASN A 454 0.92 -3.17 -16.28
CA ASN A 454 0.50 -1.91 -16.94
C ASN A 454 -0.91 -1.32 -16.72
N ASP A 455 -1.86 -1.94 -16.10
CA ASP A 455 -3.05 -1.24 -15.62
C ASP A 455 -2.68 -0.36 -14.41
N LEU A 456 -2.75 0.95 -14.61
CA LEU A 456 -2.34 1.92 -13.60
C LEU A 456 -3.20 1.81 -12.32
N GLU A 457 -4.48 1.49 -12.45
CA GLU A 457 -5.37 1.31 -11.29
C GLU A 457 -4.96 0.07 -10.49
N MET A 458 -4.71 -1.05 -11.17
CA MET A 458 -4.21 -2.26 -10.52
C MET A 458 -2.83 -2.08 -9.91
N GLN A 459 -1.93 -1.33 -10.57
CA GLN A 459 -0.64 -0.97 -9.99
C GLN A 459 -0.80 -0.09 -8.75
N ALA A 460 -1.70 0.89 -8.80
CA ALA A 460 -2.01 1.75 -7.65
C ALA A 460 -2.59 0.92 -6.49
N ASP A 461 -3.55 0.05 -6.76
CA ASP A 461 -4.17 -0.84 -5.77
C ASP A 461 -3.13 -1.78 -5.15
N ARG A 462 -2.29 -2.41 -5.96
CA ARG A 462 -1.19 -3.26 -5.47
C ARG A 462 -0.24 -2.49 -4.55
N LEU A 463 0.20 -1.31 -4.96
CA LEU A 463 1.09 -0.47 -4.15
C LEU A 463 0.41 -0.02 -2.86
N PHE A 464 -0.88 0.31 -2.92
CA PHE A 464 -1.67 0.69 -1.77
C PHE A 464 -1.76 -0.45 -0.75
N TYR A 465 -2.04 -1.69 -1.19
CA TYR A 465 -2.11 -2.84 -0.29
C TYR A 465 -0.76 -3.21 0.30
N LEU A 466 0.32 -3.14 -0.49
CA LEU A 466 1.68 -3.41 -0.01
C LEU A 466 2.25 -2.28 0.84
N GLY A 467 1.80 -1.04 0.63
CA GLY A 467 2.26 0.16 1.34
C GLY A 467 1.46 0.47 2.60
N ASN A 468 0.35 -0.23 2.85
CA ASN A 468 -0.50 -0.05 4.02
C ASN A 468 -0.45 -1.26 4.97
N PRO A 469 0.75 -1.70 5.38
CA PRO A 469 0.86 -2.70 6.43
C PRO A 469 0.53 -2.04 7.76
N PRO A 470 0.01 -2.81 8.68
CA PRO A 470 -0.25 -2.35 10.02
C PRO A 470 1.04 -1.87 10.72
N ALA A 471 0.94 -0.78 11.42
CA ALA A 471 2.06 -0.13 12.13
C ALA A 471 2.73 -1.03 13.19
N HIS A 472 2.10 -2.11 13.63
CA HIS A 472 2.48 -2.92 14.79
C HIS A 472 2.48 -4.42 14.52
N GLY A 473 3.42 -4.91 13.72
CA GLY A 473 3.68 -6.36 13.61
C GLY A 473 4.86 -6.77 14.51
N PRO A 474 4.86 -7.96 15.13
CA PRO A 474 5.87 -8.35 16.12
C PRO A 474 7.30 -8.56 15.62
N ASP A 475 7.55 -8.55 14.31
CA ASP A 475 8.83 -9.00 13.74
C ASP A 475 9.36 -8.14 12.60
N LYS A 476 9.31 -6.82 12.72
CA LYS A 476 9.96 -5.97 11.71
C LYS A 476 11.28 -5.42 12.22
N SER A 477 12.37 -5.77 11.52
CA SER A 477 13.59 -4.97 11.59
C SER A 477 13.24 -3.53 11.13
N PRO A 478 13.42 -2.52 11.98
CA PRO A 478 12.64 -1.28 11.92
C PRO A 478 12.90 -0.37 10.72
N GLU A 479 14.00 -0.50 9.99
CA GLU A 479 14.44 0.65 9.19
C GLU A 479 14.25 0.53 7.67
N THR A 480 14.28 -0.66 7.08
CA THR A 480 14.24 -0.80 5.62
C THR A 480 12.83 -1.01 5.05
N HIS A 481 11.96 -1.72 5.76
CA HIS A 481 10.58 -1.93 5.31
C HIS A 481 9.70 -0.68 5.45
N LEU A 482 9.97 0.14 6.46
CA LEU A 482 9.17 1.31 6.80
C LEU A 482 9.28 2.45 5.75
N LEU A 483 10.47 2.66 5.19
CA LEU A 483 10.67 3.65 4.11
C LEU A 483 10.02 3.20 2.79
N LEU A 484 10.09 1.91 2.48
CA LEU A 484 9.45 1.35 1.28
C LEU A 484 7.93 1.46 1.35
N ASP A 485 7.33 1.31 2.53
CA ASP A 485 5.88 1.40 2.71
C ASP A 485 5.38 2.85 2.52
N GLN A 486 6.13 3.85 2.98
CA GLN A 486 5.82 5.26 2.70
C GLN A 486 5.91 5.57 1.19
N GLU A 487 6.99 5.16 0.53
CA GLU A 487 7.19 5.38 -0.91
C GLU A 487 6.07 4.71 -1.73
N ARG A 488 5.64 3.50 -1.35
CA ARG A 488 4.54 2.79 -1.99
C ARG A 488 3.21 3.52 -1.85
N LEU A 489 2.89 4.02 -0.65
CA LEU A 489 1.64 4.77 -0.41
C LEU A 489 1.61 6.09 -1.18
N GLU A 490 2.69 6.87 -1.15
CA GLU A 490 2.77 8.13 -1.92
C GLU A 490 2.70 7.86 -3.44
N LYS A 491 3.31 6.78 -3.93
CA LYS A 491 3.22 6.39 -5.33
C LYS A 491 1.81 5.93 -5.70
N ALA A 492 1.15 5.14 -4.87
CA ALA A 492 -0.25 4.77 -5.06
C ALA A 492 -1.16 5.99 -5.09
N HIS A 493 -0.97 6.92 -4.16
CA HIS A 493 -1.70 8.18 -4.11
C HIS A 493 -1.54 8.99 -5.39
N ASN A 494 -0.31 9.15 -5.89
CA ASN A 494 -0.04 9.85 -7.15
C ASN A 494 -0.72 9.18 -8.34
N PHE A 495 -0.77 7.84 -8.38
CA PHE A 495 -1.48 7.13 -9.43
C PHE A 495 -2.99 7.32 -9.33
N TYR A 496 -3.59 7.28 -8.13
CA TYR A 496 -5.00 7.59 -7.96
C TYR A 496 -5.35 9.04 -8.33
N GLN A 497 -4.45 9.99 -8.07
CA GLN A 497 -4.61 11.38 -8.56
C GLN A 497 -4.58 11.44 -10.10
N GLN A 498 -3.63 10.75 -10.72
CA GLN A 498 -3.58 10.63 -12.17
C GLN A 498 -4.87 9.99 -12.73
N LEU A 499 -5.44 9.01 -12.05
CA LEU A 499 -6.70 8.38 -12.42
C LEU A 499 -7.96 9.23 -12.08
N GLY A 500 -7.90 10.32 -11.26
CA GLY A 500 -9.03 11.12 -10.74
C GLY A 500 -10.02 10.27 -9.95
N ASN A 501 -9.58 9.12 -9.45
CA ASN A 501 -10.38 8.24 -8.64
C ASN A 501 -10.52 8.85 -7.24
N GLN A 502 -11.53 9.73 -7.07
CA GLN A 502 -11.69 10.52 -5.84
C GLN A 502 -11.82 9.66 -4.56
N PRO A 503 -12.59 8.56 -4.54
CA PRO A 503 -12.61 7.67 -3.37
C PRO A 503 -11.24 7.10 -3.02
N LYS A 504 -10.48 6.60 -4.00
CA LYS A 504 -9.15 6.04 -3.78
C LYS A 504 -8.11 7.10 -3.39
N ILE A 505 -8.25 8.34 -3.85
CA ILE A 505 -7.45 9.47 -3.38
C ILE A 505 -7.70 9.69 -1.89
N ALA A 506 -8.95 9.69 -1.43
CA ALA A 506 -9.29 9.83 -0.01
C ALA A 506 -8.73 8.67 0.83
N ASP A 507 -8.89 7.41 0.38
CA ASP A 507 -8.37 6.22 1.06
C ASP A 507 -6.84 6.26 1.19
N SER A 508 -6.14 6.66 0.13
CA SER A 508 -4.67 6.76 0.14
C SER A 508 -4.16 7.87 1.05
N LEU A 509 -4.83 9.02 1.09
CA LEU A 509 -4.53 10.11 2.03
C LEU A 509 -4.75 9.67 3.49
N PHE A 510 -5.82 8.92 3.74
CA PHE A 510 -6.07 8.38 5.08
C PHE A 510 -5.01 7.35 5.50
N ALA A 511 -4.57 6.48 4.59
CA ALA A 511 -3.48 5.55 4.84
C ALA A 511 -2.15 6.26 5.11
N ILE A 512 -1.82 7.34 4.36
CA ILE A 512 -0.65 8.19 4.61
C ILE A 512 -0.74 8.83 6.00
N ALA A 513 -1.93 9.30 6.40
CA ALA A 513 -2.13 9.88 7.73
C ALA A 513 -1.89 8.89 8.87
N GLN A 514 -2.19 7.61 8.65
CA GLN A 514 -1.99 6.54 9.64
C GLN A 514 -0.55 6.01 9.69
N ASN A 515 0.29 6.34 8.71
CA ASN A 515 1.66 5.84 8.64
C ASN A 515 2.60 6.67 9.53
N TYR A 516 3.05 6.10 10.65
CA TYR A 516 3.94 6.74 11.62
C TYR A 516 5.33 7.10 11.09
N ASN A 517 5.72 6.59 9.93
CA ASN A 517 7.01 6.93 9.30
C ASN A 517 6.93 8.21 8.47
N VAL A 518 5.74 8.73 8.24
CA VAL A 518 5.49 10.00 7.57
C VAL A 518 5.57 11.12 8.60
N ALA A 519 6.22 12.24 8.26
CA ALA A 519 6.32 13.42 9.13
C ALA A 519 4.94 13.88 9.60
N ILE A 520 4.83 14.27 10.88
CA ILE A 520 3.55 14.59 11.53
C ILE A 520 2.77 15.67 10.78
N ALA A 521 3.44 16.70 10.24
CA ALA A 521 2.80 17.76 9.47
C ALA A 521 2.12 17.21 8.19
N ARG A 522 2.79 16.30 7.46
CA ARG A 522 2.24 15.63 6.26
C ARG A 522 1.06 14.72 6.64
N ARG A 523 1.16 14.00 7.75
CA ARG A 523 0.08 13.14 8.26
C ARG A 523 -1.17 13.96 8.59
N GLN A 524 -1.01 15.08 9.31
CA GLN A 524 -2.12 15.98 9.65
C GLN A 524 -2.76 16.59 8.39
N GLN A 525 -1.93 17.04 7.44
CA GLN A 525 -2.42 17.54 6.15
C GLN A 525 -3.20 16.48 5.38
N ALA A 526 -2.67 15.26 5.26
CA ALA A 526 -3.31 14.15 4.56
C ALA A 526 -4.65 13.78 5.23
N LEU A 527 -4.70 13.75 6.57
CA LEU A 527 -5.91 13.48 7.32
C LEU A 527 -6.99 14.52 7.06
N GLN A 528 -6.63 15.79 7.07
CA GLN A 528 -7.59 16.88 6.80
C GLN A 528 -8.15 16.79 5.37
N GLN A 529 -7.29 16.51 4.39
CA GLN A 529 -7.72 16.31 3.00
C GLN A 529 -8.62 15.09 2.84
N ALA A 530 -8.31 13.96 3.50
CA ALA A 530 -9.14 12.77 3.49
C ALA A 530 -10.54 13.03 4.07
N ILE A 531 -10.62 13.72 5.23
CA ILE A 531 -11.88 14.10 5.86
C ILE A 531 -12.75 14.94 4.92
N GLU A 532 -12.16 15.94 4.26
CA GLU A 532 -12.88 16.79 3.34
C GLU A 532 -13.42 16.02 2.13
N LEU A 533 -12.59 15.13 1.55
CA LEU A 533 -13.00 14.28 0.44
C LEU A 533 -14.11 13.29 0.84
N TYR A 534 -14.01 12.61 1.97
CA TYR A 534 -15.06 11.70 2.44
C TYR A 534 -16.37 12.42 2.67
N LYS A 535 -16.32 13.67 3.15
CA LYS A 535 -17.51 14.53 3.29
C LYS A 535 -18.12 14.88 1.93
N GLN A 536 -17.30 15.33 0.97
CA GLN A 536 -17.75 15.65 -0.39
C GLN A 536 -18.34 14.45 -1.13
N LEU A 537 -17.72 13.26 -0.95
CA LEU A 537 -18.15 12.00 -1.56
C LEU A 537 -19.36 11.37 -0.86
N ASN A 538 -19.83 11.94 0.24
CA ASN A 538 -20.89 11.40 1.09
C ASN A 538 -20.62 9.94 1.50
N GLN A 539 -19.42 9.68 2.06
CA GLN A 539 -18.99 8.39 2.59
C GLN A 539 -18.96 8.46 4.13
N PRO A 540 -20.11 8.29 4.80
CA PRO A 540 -20.23 8.60 6.22
C PRO A 540 -19.44 7.66 7.13
N PHE A 541 -19.26 6.39 6.77
CA PHE A 541 -18.48 5.45 7.57
C PHE A 541 -16.99 5.81 7.55
N GLU A 542 -16.43 6.09 6.38
CA GLU A 542 -15.05 6.52 6.19
C GLU A 542 -14.81 7.89 6.85
N LEU A 543 -15.78 8.80 6.75
CA LEU A 543 -15.74 10.10 7.42
C LEU A 543 -15.68 9.92 8.95
N ALA A 544 -16.56 9.09 9.52
CA ALA A 544 -16.56 8.82 10.96
C ALA A 544 -15.26 8.19 11.42
N THR A 545 -14.71 7.27 10.64
CA THR A 545 -13.42 6.60 10.91
C THR A 545 -12.26 7.61 10.90
N ALA A 546 -12.23 8.51 9.91
CA ALA A 546 -11.20 9.53 9.80
C ALA A 546 -11.30 10.59 10.92
N LEU A 547 -12.52 11.00 11.30
CA LEU A 547 -12.75 11.90 12.43
C LEU A 547 -12.37 11.24 13.76
N ALA A 548 -12.68 9.96 13.96
CA ALA A 548 -12.25 9.22 15.14
C ALA A 548 -10.72 9.16 15.25
N TYR A 549 -10.05 8.93 14.13
CA TYR A 549 -8.59 8.95 14.06
C TYR A 549 -8.02 10.35 14.31
N GLN A 550 -8.66 11.41 13.83
CA GLN A 550 -8.27 12.80 14.15
C GLN A 550 -8.34 13.07 15.66
N GLY A 551 -9.42 12.62 16.31
CA GLY A 551 -9.53 12.69 17.76
C GLY A 551 -8.43 11.94 18.49
N PHE A 552 -8.09 10.73 18.01
CA PHE A 552 -6.98 9.95 18.55
C PHE A 552 -5.62 10.66 18.39
N VAL A 553 -5.35 11.28 17.23
CA VAL A 553 -4.14 12.10 17.03
C VAL A 553 -4.08 13.27 18.02
N PHE A 554 -5.18 13.97 18.27
CA PHE A 554 -5.21 15.02 19.29
C PHE A 554 -4.92 14.49 20.71
N ILE A 555 -5.45 13.32 21.06
CA ILE A 555 -5.13 12.69 22.34
C ILE A 555 -3.62 12.38 22.43
N GLN A 556 -3.02 11.81 21.38
CA GLN A 556 -1.59 11.57 21.34
C GLN A 556 -0.74 12.84 21.52
N LEU A 557 -1.22 13.97 21.03
CA LEU A 557 -0.59 15.29 21.21
C LEU A 557 -0.93 15.96 22.55
N LYS A 558 -1.56 15.24 23.49
CA LYS A 558 -2.00 15.75 24.79
C LYS A 558 -2.99 16.93 24.67
N GLN A 559 -3.84 16.86 23.66
CA GLN A 559 -4.86 17.87 23.34
C GLN A 559 -6.27 17.28 23.52
N GLY A 560 -6.55 16.62 24.63
CA GLY A 560 -7.82 15.92 24.88
C GLY A 560 -9.06 16.82 24.71
N LYS A 561 -8.94 18.12 24.99
CA LYS A 561 -10.03 19.07 24.72
C LYS A 561 -10.29 19.25 23.21
N ALA A 562 -9.26 19.32 22.40
CA ALA A 562 -9.39 19.43 20.95
C ALA A 562 -9.95 18.15 20.30
N ALA A 563 -9.71 16.99 20.92
CA ALA A 563 -10.22 15.70 20.46
C ALA A 563 -11.76 15.60 20.54
N GLN A 564 -12.42 16.31 21.44
CA GLN A 564 -13.86 16.17 21.69
C GLN A 564 -14.71 16.49 20.46
N GLY A 565 -14.39 17.53 19.71
CA GLY A 565 -15.16 17.94 18.54
C GLY A 565 -15.22 16.83 17.45
N PRO A 566 -14.07 16.39 16.92
CA PRO A 566 -14.03 15.31 15.94
C PRO A 566 -14.65 14.01 16.47
N LEU A 567 -14.39 13.60 17.72
CA LEU A 567 -14.94 12.39 18.30
C LEU A 567 -16.45 12.42 18.44
N SER A 568 -17.03 13.57 18.87
CA SER A 568 -18.49 13.72 18.97
C SER A 568 -19.16 13.69 17.59
N ALA A 569 -18.53 14.30 16.59
CA ALA A 569 -19.02 14.21 15.21
C ALA A 569 -18.99 12.78 14.69
N ALA A 570 -17.88 12.06 14.92
CA ALA A 570 -17.74 10.64 14.57
C ALA A 570 -18.79 9.77 15.26
N GLN A 571 -19.06 10.02 16.56
CA GLN A 571 -20.04 9.29 17.36
C GLN A 571 -21.45 9.45 16.76
N ASN A 572 -21.87 10.67 16.45
CA ASN A 572 -23.18 10.91 15.86
C ASN A 572 -23.37 10.17 14.54
N ILE A 573 -22.34 10.14 13.68
CA ILE A 573 -22.38 9.43 12.41
C ILE A 573 -22.43 7.92 12.65
N SER A 574 -21.56 7.37 13.51
CA SER A 574 -21.49 5.91 13.77
C SER A 574 -22.78 5.36 14.37
N GLN A 575 -23.42 6.14 15.27
CA GLN A 575 -24.73 5.79 15.83
C GLN A 575 -25.84 5.79 14.78
N THR A 576 -25.84 6.79 13.90
CA THR A 576 -26.83 6.87 12.81
C THR A 576 -26.71 5.68 11.86
N LEU A 577 -25.48 5.22 11.60
CA LEU A 577 -25.20 4.06 10.74
C LEU A 577 -25.44 2.72 11.43
N GLY A 578 -25.45 2.67 12.76
CA GLY A 578 -25.41 1.41 13.51
C GLY A 578 -24.04 0.71 13.41
N ALA A 579 -22.95 1.46 13.29
CA ALA A 579 -21.58 0.97 13.21
C ALA A 579 -21.02 0.64 14.59
N THR A 580 -21.49 -0.46 15.19
CA THR A 580 -21.28 -0.79 16.60
C THR A 580 -19.79 -0.88 16.99
N ALA A 581 -18.96 -1.52 16.18
CA ALA A 581 -17.54 -1.65 16.48
C ALA A 581 -16.82 -0.29 16.44
N LEU A 582 -17.15 0.58 15.48
CA LEU A 582 -16.62 1.93 15.41
C LEU A 582 -17.12 2.78 16.58
N GLU A 583 -18.39 2.68 16.94
CA GLU A 583 -18.98 3.36 18.10
C GLU A 583 -18.26 3.00 19.42
N GLN A 584 -17.95 1.72 19.62
CA GLN A 584 -17.17 1.27 20.78
C GLN A 584 -15.77 1.86 20.79
N THR A 585 -15.10 1.94 19.64
CA THR A 585 -13.78 2.56 19.51
C THR A 585 -13.83 4.07 19.80
N ILE A 586 -14.83 4.76 19.27
CA ILE A 586 -15.04 6.19 19.54
C ILE A 586 -15.33 6.45 21.01
N HIS A 587 -16.16 5.61 21.62
CA HIS A 587 -16.46 5.70 23.07
C HIS A 587 -15.20 5.55 23.91
N PHE A 588 -14.32 4.59 23.55
CA PHE A 588 -13.01 4.46 24.18
C PHE A 588 -12.18 5.74 24.04
N TYR A 589 -12.10 6.35 22.87
CA TYR A 589 -11.34 7.58 22.65
C TYR A 589 -11.94 8.78 23.38
N LEU A 590 -13.26 8.88 23.49
CA LEU A 590 -13.93 9.93 24.27
C LEU A 590 -13.59 9.82 25.77
N ALA A 591 -13.66 8.61 26.32
CA ALA A 591 -13.28 8.36 27.71
C ALA A 591 -11.80 8.65 27.93
N PHE A 592 -10.94 8.31 26.96
CA PHE A 592 -9.52 8.60 27.03
C PHE A 592 -9.23 10.12 26.94
N ALA A 593 -9.88 10.85 26.05
CA ALA A 593 -9.77 12.30 25.96
C ALA A 593 -10.22 12.99 27.25
N GLN A 594 -11.25 12.46 27.91
CA GLN A 594 -11.72 12.96 29.20
C GLN A 594 -10.70 12.65 30.33
N LEU A 595 -10.10 11.47 30.32
CA LEU A 595 -9.03 11.12 31.25
C LEU A 595 -7.82 12.05 31.07
N ASP A 596 -7.40 12.31 29.82
CA ASP A 596 -6.31 13.23 29.51
C ASP A 596 -6.56 14.64 30.05
N GLN A 597 -7.79 15.14 29.94
CA GLN A 597 -8.18 16.41 30.53
C GLN A 597 -8.19 16.40 32.08
N GLY A 598 -8.39 15.25 32.69
CA GLY A 598 -8.30 15.02 34.12
C GLY A 598 -6.89 15.05 34.65
N LEU A 599 -5.91 14.71 33.82
CA LEU A 599 -4.49 14.65 34.16
C LEU A 599 -3.85 16.00 33.88
N ASP A 600 -3.72 16.86 34.89
CA ASP A 600 -3.05 18.17 34.75
C ASP A 600 -1.56 18.00 34.44
N GLN A 601 -1.17 18.40 33.23
CA GLN A 601 0.20 18.31 32.73
C GLN A 601 1.14 19.38 33.30
N SER A 602 0.59 20.44 33.88
CA SER A 602 1.37 21.59 34.39
C SER A 602 1.90 21.39 35.81
N SER A 603 1.35 20.44 36.56
CA SER A 603 1.74 20.18 37.94
C SER A 603 2.62 18.92 38.02
N LEU A 604 3.89 19.09 38.35
CA LEU A 604 4.82 18.05 38.77
C LEU A 604 4.39 17.35 40.10
N GLY A 605 3.20 17.66 40.61
CA GLY A 605 2.63 17.09 41.83
C GLY A 605 1.54 16.07 41.51
N ARG A 606 1.65 14.88 42.04
CA ARG A 606 0.82 13.70 41.82
C ARG A 606 -0.68 13.84 42.13
N HIS A 607 -1.22 15.00 42.48
CA HIS A 607 -2.59 15.18 42.97
C HIS A 607 -3.28 16.49 42.57
N GLY A 608 -2.81 17.21 41.56
CA GLY A 608 -3.41 18.47 41.11
C GLY A 608 -4.44 18.32 39.99
N GLN A 609 -5.31 17.32 40.05
CA GLN A 609 -6.08 16.90 38.90
C GLN A 609 -7.54 17.26 38.96
N ASN A 610 -8.17 17.36 37.81
CA ASN A 610 -9.62 17.43 37.72
C ASN A 610 -10.23 16.04 38.03
N ARG A 611 -10.41 15.78 39.35
CA ARG A 611 -10.95 14.51 39.86
C ARG A 611 -12.29 14.14 39.21
N THR A 612 -13.12 15.14 38.90
CA THR A 612 -14.42 14.91 38.24
C THR A 612 -14.25 14.33 36.84
N ALA A 613 -13.30 14.83 36.07
CA ALA A 613 -13.00 14.28 34.73
C ALA A 613 -12.49 12.85 34.80
N ILE A 614 -11.58 12.56 35.75
CA ILE A 614 -11.07 11.16 35.94
C ILE A 614 -12.20 10.21 36.33
N LEU A 615 -13.09 10.62 37.27
CA LEU A 615 -14.24 9.79 37.67
C LEU A 615 -15.24 9.58 36.52
N GLY A 616 -15.45 10.61 35.69
CA GLY A 616 -16.26 10.53 34.49
C GLY A 616 -15.66 9.51 33.48
N ALA A 617 -14.37 9.60 33.21
CA ALA A 617 -13.68 8.64 32.34
C ALA A 617 -13.76 7.20 32.87
N ILE A 618 -13.60 6.99 34.18
CA ILE A 618 -13.78 5.68 34.82
C ILE A 618 -15.21 5.15 34.59
N ALA A 619 -16.23 5.98 34.73
CA ALA A 619 -17.61 5.58 34.50
C ALA A 619 -17.83 5.16 33.03
N ASP A 620 -17.28 5.92 32.09
CA ASP A 620 -17.37 5.63 30.66
C ASP A 620 -16.65 4.34 30.29
N PHE A 621 -15.41 4.13 30.75
CA PHE A 621 -14.67 2.88 30.53
C PHE A 621 -15.40 1.68 31.15
N LYS A 622 -15.98 1.81 32.35
CA LYS A 622 -16.77 0.74 32.97
C LYS A 622 -18.05 0.41 32.20
N SER A 623 -18.68 1.42 31.62
CA SER A 623 -19.88 1.21 30.78
C SER A 623 -19.55 0.53 29.45
N LEU A 624 -18.35 0.74 28.95
CA LEU A 624 -17.86 0.17 27.70
C LEU A 624 -17.39 -1.29 27.86
N LEU A 625 -16.70 -1.60 28.96
CA LEU A 625 -16.01 -2.87 29.18
C LEU A 625 -16.90 -4.13 28.94
N PRO A 626 -18.15 -4.23 29.44
CA PRO A 626 -19.00 -5.40 29.22
C PRO A 626 -19.49 -5.55 27.78
N LYS A 627 -19.33 -4.52 26.94
CA LYS A 627 -19.72 -4.54 25.53
C LYS A 627 -18.59 -5.05 24.61
N LEU A 628 -17.38 -5.17 25.15
CA LEU A 628 -16.20 -5.57 24.40
C LEU A 628 -15.95 -7.06 24.57
N ALA A 629 -15.80 -7.77 23.45
CA ALA A 629 -15.19 -9.12 23.45
C ALA A 629 -13.67 -8.98 23.66
N LEU A 630 -12.98 -10.12 23.92
CA LEU A 630 -11.53 -10.14 24.00
C LEU A 630 -10.90 -9.53 22.74
N SER A 631 -10.28 -8.39 22.92
CA SER A 631 -9.71 -7.58 21.87
C SER A 631 -8.69 -6.59 22.44
N ALA A 632 -7.91 -5.95 21.57
CA ALA A 632 -7.04 -4.86 22.00
C ALA A 632 -7.82 -3.73 22.72
N ASN A 633 -9.02 -3.41 22.25
CA ASN A 633 -9.84 -2.38 22.90
C ASN A 633 -10.27 -2.78 24.32
N GLN A 634 -10.60 -4.07 24.57
CA GLN A 634 -10.90 -4.55 25.92
C GLN A 634 -9.66 -4.44 26.83
N ALA A 635 -8.52 -4.94 26.36
CA ALA A 635 -7.26 -4.90 27.12
C ALA A 635 -6.84 -3.43 27.41
N ASN A 636 -6.95 -2.54 26.42
CA ASN A 636 -6.66 -1.13 26.57
C ASN A 636 -7.63 -0.44 27.57
N THR A 637 -8.91 -0.82 27.53
CA THR A 637 -9.93 -0.28 28.48
C THR A 637 -9.58 -0.67 29.92
N LEU A 638 -9.21 -1.93 30.16
CA LEU A 638 -8.75 -2.40 31.48
C LEU A 638 -7.48 -1.64 31.92
N PHE A 639 -6.53 -1.47 31.03
CA PHE A 639 -5.30 -0.70 31.30
C PHE A 639 -5.60 0.73 31.68
N MET A 640 -6.49 1.43 30.95
CA MET A 640 -6.89 2.80 31.27
C MET A 640 -7.63 2.91 32.61
N LEU A 641 -8.45 1.94 32.95
CA LEU A 641 -9.06 1.87 34.28
C LEU A 641 -7.98 1.76 35.37
N GLY A 642 -7.00 0.86 35.18
CA GLY A 642 -5.89 0.71 36.12
C GLY A 642 -5.11 2.03 36.29
N TRP A 643 -4.88 2.75 35.20
CA TRP A 643 -4.24 4.06 35.22
C TRP A 643 -5.05 5.11 35.98
N ALA A 644 -6.32 5.26 35.60
CA ALA A 644 -7.22 6.23 36.25
C ALA A 644 -7.34 6.01 37.76
N TYR A 645 -7.43 4.74 38.20
CA TYR A 645 -7.45 4.40 39.62
C TYR A 645 -6.11 4.67 40.32
N SER A 646 -4.99 4.40 39.64
CA SER A 646 -3.65 4.71 40.18
C SER A 646 -3.50 6.21 40.43
N ASP A 647 -3.98 7.07 39.53
CA ASP A 647 -3.90 8.50 39.67
C ASP A 647 -4.85 9.04 40.80
N LEU A 648 -5.91 8.33 41.09
CA LEU A 648 -6.76 8.62 42.27
C LEU A 648 -6.17 8.10 43.59
N GLY A 649 -5.01 7.41 43.57
CA GLY A 649 -4.41 6.76 44.73
C GLY A 649 -5.12 5.48 45.16
N GLN A 650 -6.03 4.94 44.38
CA GLN A 650 -6.79 3.73 44.66
C GLN A 650 -6.03 2.49 44.15
N TYR A 651 -4.90 2.19 44.77
CA TYR A 651 -3.89 1.25 44.25
C TYR A 651 -4.37 -0.20 44.17
N ASP A 652 -5.25 -0.67 45.08
CA ASP A 652 -5.80 -2.03 45.02
C ASP A 652 -6.62 -2.26 43.75
N GLN A 653 -7.52 -1.31 43.44
CA GLN A 653 -8.32 -1.36 42.22
C GLN A 653 -7.47 -1.18 40.96
N ALA A 654 -6.47 -0.31 41.03
CA ALA A 654 -5.53 -0.10 39.94
C ALA A 654 -4.79 -1.39 39.60
N LEU A 655 -4.24 -2.08 40.60
CA LEU A 655 -3.51 -3.34 40.41
C LEU A 655 -4.40 -4.46 39.87
N ASP A 656 -5.67 -4.52 40.33
CA ASP A 656 -6.63 -5.51 39.83
C ASP A 656 -6.89 -5.35 38.33
N TYR A 657 -7.18 -4.12 37.88
CA TYR A 657 -7.41 -3.83 36.45
C TYR A 657 -6.12 -4.01 35.62
N LEU A 658 -4.94 -3.61 36.12
CA LEU A 658 -3.69 -3.79 35.41
C LEU A 658 -3.34 -5.28 35.23
N LYS A 659 -3.60 -6.13 36.21
CA LYS A 659 -3.41 -7.58 36.10
C LYS A 659 -4.34 -8.21 35.06
N GLN A 660 -5.61 -7.77 35.03
CA GLN A 660 -6.56 -8.22 33.99
C GLN A 660 -6.09 -7.76 32.60
N ALA A 661 -5.61 -6.52 32.46
CA ALA A 661 -5.03 -6.02 31.20
C ALA A 661 -3.80 -6.84 30.79
N GLU A 662 -2.91 -7.16 31.73
CA GLU A 662 -1.73 -8.00 31.50
C GLU A 662 -2.11 -9.36 30.92
N LEU A 663 -3.11 -10.04 31.49
CA LEU A 663 -3.58 -11.34 30.99
C LEU A 663 -4.12 -11.23 29.55
N ASN A 664 -4.95 -10.20 29.27
CA ASN A 664 -5.49 -9.99 27.93
C ASN A 664 -4.40 -9.66 26.91
N TYR A 665 -3.42 -8.82 27.26
CA TYR A 665 -2.27 -8.51 26.37
C TYR A 665 -1.41 -9.77 26.13
N GLN A 666 -1.25 -10.63 27.11
CA GLN A 666 -0.53 -11.89 26.97
C GLN A 666 -1.26 -12.84 26.01
N GLU A 667 -2.59 -12.99 26.15
CA GLU A 667 -3.40 -13.82 25.27
C GLU A 667 -3.38 -13.32 23.82
N LEU A 668 -3.38 -11.98 23.64
CA LEU A 668 -3.31 -11.33 22.34
C LEU A 668 -1.88 -11.23 21.76
N ASN A 669 -0.85 -11.70 22.49
CA ASN A 669 0.57 -11.59 22.11
C ASN A 669 1.05 -10.15 21.87
N LEU A 670 0.52 -9.17 22.60
CA LEU A 670 0.88 -7.75 22.51
C LEU A 670 2.02 -7.42 23.49
N SER A 671 3.26 -7.79 23.15
CA SER A 671 4.43 -7.73 24.04
C SER A 671 4.74 -6.33 24.56
N THR A 672 4.62 -5.28 23.75
CA THR A 672 4.85 -3.89 24.16
C THR A 672 3.79 -3.42 25.17
N SER A 673 2.50 -3.64 24.88
CA SER A 673 1.38 -3.29 25.77
C SER A 673 1.44 -4.11 27.09
N LEU A 674 1.88 -5.35 26.99
CA LEU A 674 2.14 -6.19 28.15
C LEU A 674 3.20 -5.55 29.07
N GLY A 675 4.31 -5.04 28.49
CA GLY A 675 5.33 -4.30 29.22
C GLY A 675 4.78 -3.03 29.89
N TYR A 676 3.86 -2.31 29.22
CA TYR A 676 3.19 -1.13 29.81
C TYR A 676 2.36 -1.48 31.03
N SER A 677 1.60 -2.56 31.00
CA SER A 677 0.86 -3.02 32.17
C SER A 677 1.80 -3.36 33.35
N ARG A 678 2.89 -4.05 33.05
CA ARG A 678 3.87 -4.46 34.08
C ARG A 678 4.60 -3.28 34.73
N TYR A 679 5.10 -2.34 33.92
CA TYR A 679 5.77 -1.19 34.51
C TYR A 679 4.80 -0.33 35.33
N SER A 680 3.53 -0.24 34.94
CA SER A 680 2.51 0.46 35.71
C SER A 680 2.25 -0.19 37.06
N GLN A 681 2.21 -1.52 37.13
CA GLN A 681 2.16 -2.26 38.40
C GLN A 681 3.44 -2.02 39.23
N MET A 682 4.63 -2.10 38.61
CA MET A 682 5.92 -1.84 39.28
C MET A 682 5.95 -0.42 39.86
N ARG A 683 5.45 0.59 39.15
CA ARG A 683 5.34 1.97 39.65
C ARG A 683 4.50 2.03 40.93
N ILE A 684 3.34 1.39 40.94
CA ILE A 684 2.47 1.35 42.12
C ILE A 684 3.18 0.67 43.29
N TYR A 685 3.84 -0.46 43.08
CA TYR A 685 4.62 -1.13 44.13
C TYR A 685 5.78 -0.27 44.63
N LEU A 686 6.44 0.50 43.77
CA LEU A 686 7.47 1.47 44.19
C LEU A 686 6.87 2.59 45.05
N ASP A 687 5.70 3.11 44.70
CA ASP A 687 4.98 4.13 45.46
C ASP A 687 4.54 3.61 46.85
N LEU A 688 4.25 2.30 46.95
CA LEU A 688 3.94 1.60 48.19
C LEU A 688 5.22 1.16 48.97
N ALA A 689 6.43 1.44 48.43
CA ALA A 689 7.71 0.94 48.95
C ALA A 689 7.80 -0.62 49.03
N ASP A 690 6.97 -1.34 48.24
CA ASP A 690 7.01 -2.79 48.14
C ASP A 690 8.02 -3.22 47.04
N PHE A 691 9.32 -3.10 47.39
CA PHE A 691 10.41 -3.43 46.49
C PHE A 691 10.48 -4.93 46.17
N ASP A 692 9.99 -5.77 47.08
CA ASP A 692 9.99 -7.23 46.88
C ASP A 692 8.97 -7.62 45.79
N ALA A 693 7.79 -7.00 45.74
CA ALA A 693 6.81 -7.17 44.68
C ALA A 693 7.38 -6.74 43.32
N VAL A 694 8.07 -5.59 43.25
CA VAL A 694 8.74 -5.14 42.01
C VAL A 694 9.78 -6.17 41.54
N ILE A 695 10.60 -6.66 42.42
CA ILE A 695 11.66 -7.65 42.14
C ILE A 695 11.02 -8.98 41.68
N ALA A 696 9.95 -9.41 42.35
CA ALA A 696 9.24 -10.64 41.99
C ALA A 696 8.65 -10.54 40.58
N LEU A 697 7.97 -9.42 40.26
CA LEU A 697 7.38 -9.17 38.96
C LEU A 697 8.43 -9.09 37.84
N GLY A 698 9.55 -8.39 38.09
CA GLY A 698 10.64 -8.23 37.13
C GLY A 698 11.44 -9.51 36.90
N ASN A 699 11.56 -10.41 37.91
CA ASN A 699 12.23 -11.69 37.75
C ASN A 699 11.35 -12.77 37.10
N ALA A 700 10.04 -12.68 37.29
CA ALA A 700 9.08 -13.62 36.66
C ALA A 700 8.99 -13.43 35.15
N ASN A 701 9.38 -12.27 34.65
CA ASN A 701 9.18 -11.88 33.27
C ASN A 701 10.45 -11.27 32.65
N LYS A 702 10.64 -11.47 31.35
CA LYS A 702 11.69 -10.74 30.62
C LYS A 702 11.17 -9.32 30.36
N ALA A 703 11.91 -8.31 30.82
CA ALA A 703 11.57 -6.91 30.55
C ALA A 703 11.60 -6.61 29.04
N THR A 704 10.60 -5.89 28.56
CA THR A 704 10.42 -5.50 27.16
C THR A 704 10.48 -3.99 26.95
N THR A 705 10.33 -3.21 28.03
CA THR A 705 10.32 -1.75 28.00
C THR A 705 11.42 -1.15 28.86
N LYS A 706 11.86 0.07 28.51
CA LYS A 706 12.84 0.84 29.29
C LYS A 706 12.43 1.01 30.75
N LEU A 707 11.16 1.27 31.01
CA LEU A 707 10.65 1.52 32.36
C LEU A 707 10.66 0.27 33.23
N GLU A 708 10.36 -0.92 32.68
CA GLU A 708 10.50 -2.17 33.43
C GLU A 708 11.95 -2.36 33.94
N TYR A 709 12.95 -2.15 33.07
CA TYR A 709 14.37 -2.21 33.48
C TYR A 709 14.70 -1.16 34.54
N THR A 710 14.21 0.07 34.37
CA THR A 710 14.51 1.19 35.26
C THR A 710 13.93 0.95 36.67
N TYR A 711 12.68 0.53 36.75
CA TYR A 711 12.00 0.27 38.01
C TYR A 711 12.53 -0.96 38.74
N LEU A 712 12.85 -2.02 38.00
CA LEU A 712 13.51 -3.19 38.57
C LEU A 712 14.90 -2.83 39.12
N ALA A 713 15.69 -2.07 38.39
CA ALA A 713 17.01 -1.63 38.85
C ALA A 713 16.90 -0.75 40.11
N ARG A 714 15.91 0.15 40.17
CA ARG A 714 15.61 0.96 41.35
C ARG A 714 15.25 0.08 42.55
N ALA A 715 14.37 -0.90 42.40
CA ALA A 715 13.97 -1.78 43.48
C ALA A 715 15.19 -2.57 44.03
N TYR A 716 16.08 -3.06 43.17
CA TYR A 716 17.33 -3.67 43.61
C TYR A 716 18.23 -2.70 44.38
N TYR A 717 18.33 -1.44 43.92
CA TYR A 717 19.10 -0.40 44.59
C TYR A 717 18.52 -0.08 45.97
N GLU A 718 17.21 0.07 46.10
CA GLU A 718 16.53 0.34 47.38
C GLU A 718 16.72 -0.77 48.40
N LYS A 719 16.83 -2.04 47.94
CA LYS A 719 17.12 -3.23 48.75
C LYS A 719 18.62 -3.43 49.05
N GLY A 720 19.51 -2.49 48.63
CA GLY A 720 20.95 -2.61 48.83
C GLY A 720 21.64 -3.62 47.89
N LEU A 721 20.94 -4.13 46.89
CA LEU A 721 21.44 -5.08 45.90
C LEU A 721 22.12 -4.36 44.72
N TYR A 722 23.08 -3.48 45.00
CA TYR A 722 23.69 -2.53 44.07
C TYR A 722 24.26 -3.16 42.80
N LYS A 723 24.90 -4.33 42.91
CA LYS A 723 25.45 -5.07 41.77
C LYS A 723 24.32 -5.51 40.81
N LYS A 724 23.18 -5.99 41.35
CA LYS A 724 22.01 -6.37 40.51
C LYS A 724 21.41 -5.15 39.85
N ALA A 725 21.29 -4.01 40.55
CA ALA A 725 20.82 -2.77 40.00
C ALA A 725 21.68 -2.34 38.80
N SER A 726 23.01 -2.30 38.94
CA SER A 726 23.92 -1.99 37.83
C SER A 726 23.80 -2.94 36.66
N THR A 727 23.71 -4.24 36.90
CA THR A 727 23.57 -5.25 35.85
C THR A 727 22.26 -5.08 35.10
N THR A 728 21.17 -4.74 35.79
CA THR A 728 19.84 -4.51 35.14
C THR A 728 19.87 -3.33 34.19
N LEU A 729 20.54 -2.22 34.55
CA LEU A 729 20.70 -1.08 33.63
C LEU A 729 21.66 -1.38 32.45
N LEU A 730 22.69 -2.20 32.66
CA LEU A 730 23.54 -2.68 31.57
C LEU A 730 22.77 -3.55 30.59
N ASN A 731 21.85 -4.38 31.07
CA ASN A 731 20.94 -5.15 30.24
C ASN A 731 19.99 -4.25 29.43
N LEU A 732 19.48 -3.15 30.01
CA LEU A 732 18.73 -2.13 29.29
C LEU A 732 19.54 -1.56 28.13
N LYS A 733 20.80 -1.16 28.40
CA LYS A 733 21.67 -0.60 27.35
C LYS A 733 21.93 -1.56 26.21
N GLN A 734 22.01 -2.87 26.51
CA GLN A 734 22.20 -3.90 25.51
C GLN A 734 20.90 -4.23 24.73
N ALA A 735 19.76 -4.30 25.43
CA ALA A 735 18.49 -4.70 24.85
C ALA A 735 17.82 -3.56 24.03
N LEU A 736 17.93 -2.32 24.51
CA LEU A 736 17.29 -1.14 23.93
C LEU A 736 18.29 0.02 23.73
N PRO A 737 19.32 -0.14 22.90
CA PRO A 737 20.41 0.83 22.76
C PRO A 737 19.93 2.21 22.26
N THR A 738 18.89 2.26 21.44
CA THR A 738 18.29 3.49 20.91
C THR A 738 17.53 4.29 21.96
N GLN A 739 17.07 3.66 23.03
CA GLN A 739 16.36 4.31 24.13
C GLN A 739 17.28 4.72 25.30
N TRP A 740 18.58 4.44 25.19
CA TRP A 740 19.56 4.77 26.22
C TRP A 740 19.85 6.28 26.25
N GLN A 741 19.68 6.93 27.39
CA GLN A 741 19.84 8.38 27.59
C GLN A 741 20.92 8.71 28.60
N ASN A 742 21.34 9.98 28.64
CA ASN A 742 22.33 10.48 29.62
C ASN A 742 21.92 10.24 31.08
N GLN A 743 20.62 10.34 31.39
CA GLN A 743 20.10 10.06 32.73
C GLN A 743 20.30 8.60 33.14
N ASP A 744 20.19 7.66 32.20
CA ASP A 744 20.43 6.23 32.47
C ASP A 744 21.91 5.97 32.78
N ALA A 745 22.82 6.69 32.08
CA ALA A 745 24.24 6.62 32.33
C ALA A 745 24.59 7.19 33.74
N GLN A 746 23.94 8.29 34.15
CA GLN A 746 24.10 8.88 35.49
C GLN A 746 23.62 7.89 36.58
N ARG A 747 22.46 7.27 36.40
CA ARG A 747 21.96 6.23 37.32
C ARG A 747 22.88 5.04 37.39
N LEU A 748 23.39 4.57 36.27
CA LEU A 748 24.33 3.47 36.23
C LEU A 748 25.59 3.82 37.03
N ALA A 749 26.15 5.03 36.85
CA ALA A 749 27.30 5.50 37.61
C ALA A 749 27.02 5.54 39.11
N THR A 750 25.85 6.02 39.54
CA THR A 750 25.42 6.01 40.94
C THR A 750 25.32 4.58 41.49
N TYR A 751 24.76 3.64 40.77
CA TYR A 751 24.67 2.24 41.22
C TYR A 751 26.02 1.54 41.28
N GLN A 752 26.94 1.88 40.38
CA GLN A 752 28.32 1.36 40.41
C GLN A 752 29.08 1.95 41.57
N ALA A 753 28.96 3.25 41.86
CA ALA A 753 29.60 3.87 43.04
C ALA A 753 29.06 3.26 44.32
N ALA A 754 27.76 3.04 44.47
CA ALA A 754 27.18 2.35 45.61
C ALA A 754 27.65 0.89 45.75
N THR A 755 27.91 0.22 44.63
CA THR A 755 28.48 -1.14 44.64
C THR A 755 29.89 -1.17 45.29
N VAL A 756 30.69 -0.12 45.10
CA VAL A 756 32.03 0.01 45.70
C VAL A 756 31.97 0.47 47.14
N SER A 757 31.21 1.52 47.41
CA SER A 757 31.10 2.16 48.74
C SER A 757 30.23 1.39 49.74
N GLN A 758 29.37 0.50 49.25
CA GLN A 758 28.33 -0.19 50.03
C GLN A 758 27.38 0.79 50.74
N THR A 759 27.31 2.02 50.26
CA THR A 759 26.47 3.09 50.83
C THR A 759 25.47 3.61 49.78
N LYS A 760 24.26 3.91 50.22
CA LYS A 760 23.21 4.46 49.40
C LYS A 760 23.43 5.97 49.21
N THR A 761 23.42 6.42 48.00
CA THR A 761 23.45 7.86 47.65
C THR A 761 22.11 8.26 47.00
N GLU A 762 21.82 9.54 47.01
CA GLU A 762 20.59 10.08 46.42
C GLU A 762 20.56 9.80 44.90
N LEU A 763 19.44 9.29 44.42
CA LEU A 763 19.25 9.00 43.00
C LEU A 763 18.89 10.26 42.20
N PRO A 764 19.34 10.37 40.94
CA PRO A 764 18.80 11.38 40.01
C PRO A 764 17.28 11.24 39.91
N ALA A 765 16.60 12.37 39.69
CA ALA A 765 15.16 12.39 39.48
C ALA A 765 14.70 11.34 38.47
N GLU A 766 13.61 10.66 38.80
CA GLU A 766 13.05 9.67 37.86
C GLU A 766 12.48 10.33 36.61
N PRO A 767 12.58 9.66 35.46
CA PRO A 767 11.75 10.05 34.34
C PRO A 767 10.28 9.91 34.79
N VAL A 768 9.55 10.98 34.72
CA VAL A 768 8.11 10.95 34.99
C VAL A 768 7.50 10.14 33.86
N ALA A 769 6.96 8.95 34.16
CA ALA A 769 6.17 8.19 33.22
C ALA A 769 4.86 8.96 33.00
N HIS A 770 4.83 9.80 31.98
CA HIS A 770 3.61 10.47 31.55
C HIS A 770 2.83 9.47 30.67
N GLY A 771 1.96 8.69 31.26
CA GLY A 771 0.89 7.96 30.56
C GLY A 771 1.29 7.00 29.45
N VAL A 772 0.31 6.53 28.76
CA VAL A 772 0.40 5.73 27.51
C VAL A 772 1.16 6.46 26.36
N TYR A 773 1.58 7.68 26.62
CA TYR A 773 2.28 8.59 25.74
C TYR A 773 3.77 8.28 25.50
N CYS A 774 4.31 7.18 26.05
CA CYS A 774 5.71 6.81 25.77
C CYS A 774 6.02 6.56 24.30
N GLU A 775 4.98 6.33 23.45
CA GLU A 775 5.14 6.31 22.00
C GLU A 775 5.07 7.72 21.37
N SER A 776 4.50 8.72 22.06
CA SER A 776 4.45 10.10 21.54
C SER A 776 5.79 10.85 21.67
N ASP A 777 6.62 10.50 22.62
CA ASP A 777 7.99 11.03 22.71
C ASP A 777 8.81 10.62 21.48
N TRP A 778 8.49 9.45 20.89
CA TRP A 778 9.09 8.97 19.63
C TRP A 778 8.58 9.75 18.40
N LEU A 779 7.35 10.26 18.44
CA LEU A 779 6.75 11.08 17.37
C LEU A 779 7.24 12.54 17.39
N VAL A 780 7.62 13.07 18.55
CA VAL A 780 8.08 14.45 18.73
C VAL A 780 9.58 14.59 18.42
N GLU A 781 10.39 13.54 18.69
CA GLU A 781 11.84 13.59 18.43
C GLU A 781 12.24 13.37 16.95
N LYS A 782 11.33 12.91 16.10
CA LYS A 782 11.56 12.76 14.64
C LYS A 782 10.89 13.84 13.78
N GLY A 783 10.30 14.88 14.37
CA GLY A 783 9.70 16.03 13.68
C GLY A 783 10.73 17.03 13.16
#